data_0fc7a1fcf30f72a63db18399f7a77d89
#
_entry.id   0fc7a1fcf30f72a63db18399f7a77d89
#
_cell.length_a   1.000
_cell.length_b   1.000
_cell.length_c   1.000
_cell.angle_alpha   90.00
_cell.angle_beta   90.00
_cell.angle_gamma   90.00
#
_symmetry.space_group_name_H-M   'P 1'
#
loop_
_entity.id
_entity.type
_entity.pdbx_description
1 polymer ?
#
loop_
_entity_poly.entity_id
_entity_poly.type
_entity_poly.pdbx_seq_one_letter_code
_entity_poly.pdbx_strand_id
1 'polypeptide(L)'
;RQRQMCIRDSLYKLDPKTRKSEKISITLTSDNIYARKEMKRVADNLTAASLSPDGHRLAVTARGEVFDVPAEKGVTRDITRTPGANEREGEWSPNGKQIAYISDRTGETEIWLQSVEGGDPIQLTQNNDTYIRQLMWSPDSKKILYTDRKNRIVEVDIASKAKRTVMQNPEGEFYEVNYSPDSQWITYTKSGANNMSVIYVYHLTSGKEYPVTEKWYNSSSPVFSTDGKYLIFNSERDFNPIYSQTEWNHAYNRMGGVYMAMLANDTPSPLLPSDEMVSIEQQATDAVNKKTEATNNAVKIDPEGLPGRLIKLPLQAGNYDNFYSDGKKVWYASGRSTKVYDLTEQKEETVAEGAYMDVTANHRKALFFKGNNLYICDFPCTKASLEENVNLDDMIAPIDYSQEWAQIFDETWRAFRDGFYLENMHGADWNAIKEKYAVLVPHAKTRLDLNYIIGEMIAELACGHAYVNPGEIKGPERIPMGLLGAELSRDKSGFYRIDKILPGAIYSQKLRSPLTEPGIGVKEGDYITAIDGISTATVDNIYSLLAGKANVLTELSINRTASSKGARKVVIKPLDNEYPLYHYNWVQNNIKKVEEATNGRVGYVYIPDMGPDGLNEFARYFYPQLDKEALIIDDRANGGGNVSPMIIERLLREPYRLTMRRGSTKIGTIPDATLVGPKVLLINKYSASDGDLFPWSFKANKIGKVIGTRTWGGIVGISGPLPYMDGTDVRVPFFTNYDAKTGQWIVENHGVDPDILIDNDPVKEQSGEDQQLNKAIEVILQELKDRKPLPSVPAPRTYKDLGVE
;
A
#
# COMPACT_ATOMS: atom_id res chain seq x y z
N ARG A 1 -26.98 -27.21 5.25
CA ARG A 1 -26.76 -28.69 5.11
C ARG A 1 -25.27 -29.04 4.97
N GLN A 2 -24.45 -28.23 4.33
CA GLN A 2 -23.00 -28.47 4.21
C GLN A 2 -22.25 -28.27 5.54
N ARG A 3 -22.63 -27.31 6.39
CA ARG A 3 -22.08 -27.15 7.74
C ARG A 3 -22.24 -28.33 8.67
N GLN A 4 -23.29 -29.14 8.51
CA GLN A 4 -23.51 -30.35 9.34
C GLN A 4 -22.61 -31.53 8.92
N MET A 5 -22.04 -31.55 7.73
CA MET A 5 -21.14 -32.61 7.28
C MET A 5 -19.70 -32.44 7.82
N CYS A 6 -19.26 -31.24 8.15
CA CYS A 6 -17.92 -30.98 8.69
C CYS A 6 -17.78 -31.28 10.20
N ILE A 7 -18.85 -31.56 10.92
CA ILE A 7 -18.84 -31.79 12.38
C ILE A 7 -18.53 -33.25 12.76
N ARG A 8 -18.48 -34.21 11.80
CA ARG A 8 -18.18 -35.63 12.04
C ARG A 8 -16.88 -36.03 11.35
N ASP A 9 -15.81 -35.82 12.02
CA ASP A 9 -14.42 -36.13 11.67
C ASP A 9 -14.03 -37.61 11.90
N SER A 10 -15.02 -38.52 12.01
CA SER A 10 -14.78 -39.91 12.26
C SER A 10 -15.48 -40.81 11.23
N LEU A 11 -14.76 -41.81 10.74
CA LEU A 11 -15.30 -42.84 9.89
C LEU A 11 -15.83 -44.01 10.75
N TYR A 12 -16.97 -44.55 10.38
CA TYR A 12 -17.59 -45.67 11.05
C TYR A 12 -17.91 -46.80 10.06
N LYS A 13 -17.63 -48.03 10.45
CA LYS A 13 -18.09 -49.21 9.76
C LYS A 13 -19.45 -49.63 10.36
N LEU A 14 -20.51 -49.63 9.56
CA LEU A 14 -21.84 -50.11 9.95
C LEU A 14 -21.99 -51.55 9.52
N ASP A 15 -22.37 -52.42 10.47
CA ASP A 15 -22.87 -53.76 10.17
C ASP A 15 -24.38 -53.70 9.85
N PRO A 16 -24.80 -53.97 8.60
CA PRO A 16 -26.20 -53.85 8.20
C PRO A 16 -27.12 -54.86 8.92
N LYS A 17 -26.58 -55.99 9.39
CA LYS A 17 -27.37 -57.04 10.06
C LYS A 17 -27.62 -56.68 11.52
N THR A 18 -26.62 -56.27 12.23
CA THR A 18 -26.69 -55.93 13.66
C THR A 18 -27.03 -54.46 13.91
N ARG A 19 -26.95 -53.56 12.90
CA ARG A 19 -27.07 -52.10 12.98
C ARG A 19 -26.11 -51.47 13.97
N LYS A 20 -25.04 -52.13 14.33
CA LYS A 20 -24.00 -51.58 15.18
C LYS A 20 -22.97 -50.87 14.31
N SER A 21 -22.53 -49.72 14.77
CA SER A 21 -21.43 -48.97 14.14
C SER A 21 -20.18 -49.06 15.00
N GLU A 22 -19.05 -49.27 14.33
CA GLU A 22 -17.70 -49.26 14.94
C GLU A 22 -16.85 -48.14 14.34
N LYS A 23 -16.21 -47.37 15.21
CA LYS A 23 -15.34 -46.31 14.76
C LYS A 23 -14.08 -46.89 14.13
N ILE A 24 -13.73 -46.45 12.93
CA ILE A 24 -12.48 -46.79 12.26
C ILE A 24 -11.41 -45.81 12.73
N SER A 25 -10.41 -46.33 13.43
CA SER A 25 -9.22 -45.54 13.79
C SER A 25 -8.23 -45.53 12.62
N ILE A 26 -7.94 -44.33 12.14
CA ILE A 26 -6.93 -44.10 11.09
C ILE A 26 -5.72 -43.48 11.73
N THR A 27 -4.57 -44.08 11.54
CA THR A 27 -3.28 -43.49 11.95
C THR A 27 -2.55 -43.06 10.70
N LEU A 28 -2.18 -41.79 10.68
CA LEU A 28 -1.35 -41.20 9.64
C LEU A 28 0.03 -40.95 10.21
N THR A 29 1.06 -41.34 9.50
CA THR A 29 2.46 -41.00 9.79
C THR A 29 2.93 -40.01 8.77
N SER A 30 3.63 -38.96 9.23
CA SER A 30 4.18 -37.95 8.36
C SER A 30 5.58 -37.57 8.86
N ASP A 31 6.48 -37.32 7.93
CA ASP A 31 7.83 -36.81 8.24
C ASP A 31 7.82 -35.34 8.67
N ASN A 32 6.67 -34.67 8.56
CA ASN A 32 6.49 -33.25 8.90
C ASN A 32 7.60 -32.34 8.30
N ILE A 33 7.98 -32.62 7.06
CA ILE A 33 9.15 -31.98 6.43
C ILE A 33 9.07 -30.46 6.37
N TYR A 34 7.86 -29.91 6.33
CA TYR A 34 7.61 -28.46 6.28
C TYR A 34 7.39 -27.82 7.66
N ALA A 35 7.27 -28.64 8.73
CA ALA A 35 7.10 -28.19 10.11
C ALA A 35 8.30 -28.55 11.01
N ARG A 36 9.43 -28.89 10.42
CA ARG A 36 10.66 -29.23 11.16
C ARG A 36 11.29 -27.96 11.72
N LYS A 37 11.80 -28.07 12.95
CA LYS A 37 12.63 -27.00 13.53
C LYS A 37 13.90 -26.83 12.69
N GLU A 38 14.27 -25.61 12.46
CA GLU A 38 15.50 -25.26 11.73
C GLU A 38 16.17 -24.04 12.31
N MET A 39 17.49 -23.92 12.11
CA MET A 39 18.21 -22.67 12.30
C MET A 39 18.19 -21.90 10.98
N LYS A 40 17.67 -20.68 10.99
CA LYS A 40 17.45 -19.91 9.77
C LYS A 40 18.08 -18.53 9.86
N ARG A 41 18.77 -18.12 8.79
CA ARG A 41 19.19 -16.72 8.63
C ARG A 41 17.95 -15.86 8.41
N VAL A 42 17.79 -14.80 9.23
CA VAL A 42 16.58 -13.98 9.26
C VAL A 42 16.80 -12.51 8.89
N ALA A 43 18.01 -12.15 8.45
CA ALA A 43 18.33 -10.77 8.05
C ALA A 43 17.40 -10.20 6.96
N ASP A 44 16.87 -11.06 6.08
CA ASP A 44 15.93 -10.64 5.03
C ASP A 44 14.54 -10.26 5.57
N ASN A 45 14.24 -10.62 6.82
CA ASN A 45 13.02 -10.26 7.54
C ASN A 45 13.21 -9.09 8.52
N LEU A 46 14.20 -8.23 8.30
CA LEU A 46 14.45 -7.04 9.11
C LEU A 46 13.25 -6.10 9.12
N THR A 47 12.79 -5.73 10.32
CA THR A 47 11.65 -4.81 10.52
C THR A 47 12.03 -3.53 11.26
N ALA A 48 13.01 -3.57 12.17
CA ALA A 48 13.49 -2.40 12.89
C ALA A 48 14.98 -2.54 13.26
N ALA A 49 15.67 -1.42 13.40
CA ALA A 49 17.04 -1.38 13.93
C ALA A 49 17.25 -0.08 14.71
N SER A 50 17.90 -0.17 15.86
CA SER A 50 18.26 0.94 16.72
C SER A 50 19.75 0.85 17.10
N LEU A 51 20.46 1.97 16.99
CA LEU A 51 21.89 2.04 17.28
C LEU A 51 22.12 2.38 18.76
N SER A 52 23.04 1.66 19.44
CA SER A 52 23.43 1.96 20.81
C SER A 52 23.98 3.39 20.93
N PRO A 53 23.82 4.07 22.08
CA PRO A 53 24.28 5.45 22.24
C PRO A 53 25.75 5.68 21.90
N ASP A 54 26.61 4.69 22.12
CA ASP A 54 28.03 4.74 21.80
C ASP A 54 28.36 4.35 20.34
N GLY A 55 27.40 3.85 19.61
CA GLY A 55 27.52 3.46 18.20
C GLY A 55 28.20 2.12 17.95
N HIS A 56 28.42 1.28 18.99
CA HIS A 56 29.14 0.02 18.84
C HIS A 56 28.23 -1.20 18.59
N ARG A 57 26.95 -1.09 18.90
CA ARG A 57 26.02 -2.21 18.74
C ARG A 57 24.66 -1.74 18.24
N LEU A 58 23.95 -2.66 17.59
CA LEU A 58 22.57 -2.41 17.13
C LEU A 58 21.62 -3.41 17.80
N ALA A 59 20.45 -2.94 18.20
CA ALA A 59 19.30 -3.81 18.41
C ALA A 59 18.59 -3.95 17.06
N VAL A 60 18.57 -5.15 16.48
CA VAL A 60 17.97 -5.43 15.18
C VAL A 60 16.82 -6.39 15.37
N THR A 61 15.63 -5.99 14.97
CA THR A 61 14.43 -6.84 15.02
C THR A 61 14.22 -7.51 13.67
N ALA A 62 14.14 -8.82 13.65
CA ALA A 62 13.90 -9.61 12.46
C ALA A 62 13.16 -10.90 12.78
N ARG A 63 12.13 -11.22 12.01
CA ARG A 63 11.31 -12.46 12.13
C ARG A 63 10.86 -12.75 13.58
N GLY A 64 10.38 -11.71 14.28
CA GLY A 64 9.87 -11.87 15.64
C GLY A 64 10.92 -12.07 16.73
N GLU A 65 12.20 -11.89 16.43
CA GLU A 65 13.29 -11.95 17.41
C GLU A 65 14.08 -10.63 17.42
N VAL A 66 14.67 -10.29 18.55
CA VAL A 66 15.57 -9.13 18.71
C VAL A 66 17.00 -9.62 18.83
N PHE A 67 17.86 -9.08 17.99
CA PHE A 67 19.28 -9.38 17.95
C PHE A 67 20.10 -8.21 18.46
N ASP A 68 21.14 -8.52 19.21
CA ASP A 68 22.22 -7.60 19.56
C ASP A 68 23.39 -7.84 18.59
N VAL A 69 23.55 -6.92 17.62
CA VAL A 69 24.48 -7.04 16.49
C VAL A 69 25.64 -6.08 16.65
N PRO A 70 26.91 -6.50 16.49
CA PRO A 70 28.05 -5.57 16.55
C PRO A 70 28.10 -4.67 15.32
N ALA A 71 28.43 -3.41 15.50
CA ALA A 71 28.61 -2.44 14.41
C ALA A 71 29.74 -2.84 13.46
N GLU A 72 30.87 -3.27 13.98
CA GLU A 72 32.05 -3.68 13.19
C GLU A 72 32.52 -5.10 13.55
N LYS A 73 32.94 -5.34 14.79
CA LYS A 73 33.55 -6.61 15.23
C LYS A 73 32.88 -7.11 16.49
N GLY A 74 32.59 -8.38 16.54
CA GLY A 74 32.02 -9.01 17.74
C GLY A 74 31.11 -10.16 17.39
N VAL A 75 30.32 -10.58 18.37
CA VAL A 75 29.38 -11.69 18.26
C VAL A 75 27.96 -11.12 18.15
N THR A 76 27.23 -11.57 17.13
CA THR A 76 25.79 -11.38 17.01
C THR A 76 25.10 -12.31 18.00
N ARG A 77 24.14 -11.78 18.76
CA ARG A 77 23.38 -12.54 19.76
C ARG A 77 21.89 -12.38 19.50
N ASP A 78 21.20 -13.47 19.41
CA ASP A 78 19.75 -13.48 19.55
C ASP A 78 19.44 -13.34 21.06
N ILE A 79 18.84 -12.23 21.46
CA ILE A 79 18.61 -11.91 22.89
C ILE A 79 17.24 -12.33 23.39
N THR A 80 16.30 -12.67 22.49
CA THR A 80 14.93 -13.05 22.86
C THR A 80 14.71 -14.54 22.82
N ARG A 81 15.03 -15.21 21.74
CA ARG A 81 14.92 -16.67 21.52
C ARG A 81 13.52 -17.20 21.83
N THR A 82 12.51 -16.55 21.28
CA THR A 82 11.11 -16.82 21.57
C THR A 82 10.32 -17.20 20.33
N PRO A 83 10.55 -18.37 19.72
CA PRO A 83 9.96 -18.75 18.43
C PRO A 83 8.42 -18.79 18.42
N GLY A 84 7.78 -18.68 19.57
CA GLY A 84 6.31 -18.61 19.73
C GLY A 84 5.80 -17.23 20.10
N ALA A 85 6.61 -16.18 19.98
CA ALA A 85 6.22 -14.79 20.22
C ALA A 85 6.73 -13.89 19.10
N ASN A 86 6.04 -12.81 18.84
CA ASN A 86 6.43 -11.82 17.84
C ASN A 86 6.98 -10.58 18.51
N GLU A 87 8.32 -10.52 18.59
CA GLU A 87 9.02 -9.39 19.14
C GLU A 87 9.15 -8.28 18.10
N ARG A 88 8.89 -7.03 18.52
CA ARG A 88 8.89 -5.86 17.63
C ARG A 88 9.58 -4.67 18.29
N GLU A 89 10.01 -3.70 17.46
CA GLU A 89 10.49 -2.39 17.91
C GLU A 89 11.60 -2.49 18.96
N GLY A 90 12.66 -3.27 18.68
CA GLY A 90 13.81 -3.34 19.57
C GLY A 90 14.60 -2.03 19.62
N GLU A 91 14.54 -1.28 20.76
CA GLU A 91 15.15 0.03 20.91
C GLU A 91 16.10 0.13 22.08
N TRP A 92 17.27 0.70 21.85
CA TRP A 92 18.24 1.02 22.89
C TRP A 92 17.75 2.16 23.78
N SER A 93 17.90 1.97 25.10
CA SER A 93 17.75 3.09 26.04
C SER A 93 18.82 4.16 25.81
N PRO A 94 18.51 5.46 25.95
CA PRO A 94 19.49 6.54 25.76
C PRO A 94 20.74 6.43 26.64
N ASN A 95 20.63 5.77 27.81
CA ASN A 95 21.77 5.54 28.70
C ASN A 95 22.59 4.26 28.36
N GLY A 96 22.20 3.51 27.31
CA GLY A 96 22.87 2.30 26.83
C GLY A 96 22.79 1.08 27.75
N LYS A 97 21.90 1.04 28.75
CA LYS A 97 21.86 -0.05 29.72
C LYS A 97 20.84 -1.15 29.39
N GLN A 98 19.84 -0.83 28.59
CA GLN A 98 18.72 -1.73 28.30
C GLN A 98 18.27 -1.60 26.85
N ILE A 99 17.67 -2.67 26.35
CA ILE A 99 16.90 -2.68 25.10
C ILE A 99 15.43 -2.90 25.49
N ALA A 100 14.55 -2.01 25.05
CA ALA A 100 13.11 -2.19 25.15
C ALA A 100 12.57 -2.81 23.86
N TYR A 101 11.56 -3.65 23.97
CA TYR A 101 10.87 -4.23 22.83
C TYR A 101 9.42 -4.57 23.17
N ILE A 102 8.58 -4.68 22.16
CA ILE A 102 7.20 -5.12 22.28
C ILE A 102 7.17 -6.63 22.08
N SER A 103 6.46 -7.36 22.95
CA SER A 103 6.31 -8.81 22.87
C SER A 103 4.89 -9.25 23.15
N ASP A 104 4.40 -10.23 22.47
CA ASP A 104 3.09 -10.85 22.71
C ASP A 104 3.17 -12.21 23.41
N ARG A 105 4.34 -12.58 23.98
CA ARG A 105 4.59 -13.88 24.66
C ARG A 105 3.65 -14.15 25.84
N THR A 106 2.97 -13.14 26.36
CA THR A 106 1.98 -13.27 27.46
C THR A 106 0.53 -13.23 26.96
N GLY A 107 0.33 -13.31 25.65
CA GLY A 107 -1.00 -13.33 25.00
C GLY A 107 -1.43 -11.98 24.43
N GLU A 108 -1.11 -10.87 25.12
CA GLU A 108 -1.28 -9.51 24.60
C GLU A 108 0.07 -8.84 24.40
N THR A 109 0.10 -7.76 23.59
CA THR A 109 1.33 -7.01 23.38
C THR A 109 1.69 -6.22 24.63
N GLU A 110 2.89 -6.47 25.16
CA GLU A 110 3.43 -5.82 26.35
C GLU A 110 4.85 -5.33 26.08
N ILE A 111 5.32 -4.36 26.83
CA ILE A 111 6.69 -3.87 26.76
C ILE A 111 7.59 -4.68 27.67
N TRP A 112 8.71 -5.11 27.14
CA TRP A 112 9.74 -5.87 27.85
C TRP A 112 11.08 -5.14 27.79
N LEU A 113 11.90 -5.36 28.80
CA LEU A 113 13.23 -4.78 28.93
C LEU A 113 14.27 -5.90 29.04
N GLN A 114 15.31 -5.85 28.22
CA GLN A 114 16.49 -6.72 28.29
C GLN A 114 17.68 -5.90 28.76
N SER A 115 18.34 -6.32 29.84
CA SER A 115 19.61 -5.73 30.25
C SER A 115 20.73 -6.12 29.29
N VAL A 116 21.61 -5.18 28.95
CA VAL A 116 22.81 -5.44 28.15
C VAL A 116 23.85 -6.30 28.90
N GLU A 117 23.78 -6.34 30.24
CA GLU A 117 24.63 -7.22 31.06
C GLU A 117 24.15 -8.68 31.04
N GLY A 118 23.00 -8.95 30.37
CA GLY A 118 22.36 -10.27 30.37
C GLY A 118 21.34 -10.45 31.52
N GLY A 119 20.95 -11.69 31.73
CA GLY A 119 19.86 -12.04 32.68
C GLY A 119 18.49 -12.19 32.01
N ASP A 120 17.49 -12.52 32.81
CA ASP A 120 16.11 -12.68 32.30
C ASP A 120 15.49 -11.33 31.94
N PRO A 121 14.69 -11.26 30.84
CA PRO A 121 13.99 -10.05 30.48
C PRO A 121 12.93 -9.67 31.54
N ILE A 122 12.74 -8.36 31.73
CA ILE A 122 11.79 -7.82 32.68
C ILE A 122 10.53 -7.37 31.95
N GLN A 123 9.38 -7.93 32.30
CA GLN A 123 8.09 -7.42 31.84
C GLN A 123 7.82 -6.06 32.48
N LEU A 124 7.74 -5.01 31.67
CA LEU A 124 7.48 -3.65 32.13
C LEU A 124 5.99 -3.35 32.25
N THR A 125 5.19 -3.74 31.25
CA THR A 125 3.74 -3.52 31.23
C THR A 125 2.98 -4.84 31.40
N GLN A 126 1.74 -4.75 31.89
CA GLN A 126 0.83 -5.87 32.08
C GLN A 126 -0.61 -5.44 31.82
N ASN A 127 -1.44 -6.41 31.44
CA ASN A 127 -2.87 -6.23 31.22
C ASN A 127 -3.20 -5.15 30.18
N ASN A 128 -2.43 -5.08 29.08
CA ASN A 128 -2.85 -4.30 27.95
C ASN A 128 -4.09 -4.94 27.33
N ASP A 129 -4.98 -4.11 26.87
CA ASP A 129 -6.30 -4.50 26.34
C ASP A 129 -6.41 -4.26 24.83
N THR A 130 -5.29 -3.97 24.20
CA THR A 130 -5.12 -3.80 22.76
C THR A 130 -3.62 -3.78 22.41
N TYR A 131 -3.34 -3.70 21.22
CA TYR A 131 -2.11 -3.76 20.45
C TYR A 131 -1.26 -2.49 20.56
N ILE A 132 -0.04 -2.62 21.04
CA ILE A 132 0.95 -1.54 21.04
C ILE A 132 1.47 -1.38 19.61
N ARG A 133 1.50 -0.13 19.11
CA ARG A 133 2.00 0.18 17.76
C ARG A 133 3.44 0.61 17.75
N GLN A 134 3.82 1.50 18.66
CA GLN A 134 5.14 2.12 18.71
C GLN A 134 5.52 2.37 20.16
N LEU A 135 6.80 2.22 20.50
CA LEU A 135 7.37 2.63 21.75
C LEU A 135 8.46 3.68 21.55
N MET A 136 8.73 4.50 22.56
CA MET A 136 9.82 5.46 22.56
C MET A 136 10.33 5.73 23.95
N TRP A 137 11.64 5.79 24.12
CA TRP A 137 12.28 6.14 25.37
C TRP A 137 12.20 7.63 25.69
N SER A 138 12.04 7.99 26.95
CA SER A 138 12.37 9.35 27.38
C SER A 138 13.88 9.59 27.31
N PRO A 139 14.35 10.78 26.90
CA PRO A 139 15.79 11.10 26.83
C PRO A 139 16.57 10.84 28.13
N ASP A 140 15.92 10.95 29.29
CA ASP A 140 16.52 10.65 30.59
C ASP A 140 16.50 9.15 30.95
N SER A 141 16.00 8.29 30.09
CA SER A 141 15.87 6.83 30.24
C SER A 141 15.05 6.36 31.44
N LYS A 142 14.17 7.22 31.98
CA LYS A 142 13.34 6.84 33.12
C LYS A 142 11.95 6.37 32.77
N LYS A 143 11.49 6.67 31.56
CA LYS A 143 10.15 6.38 31.10
C LYS A 143 10.15 5.86 29.67
N ILE A 144 9.06 5.16 29.33
CA ILE A 144 8.70 4.81 27.96
C ILE A 144 7.30 5.38 27.67
N LEU A 145 7.13 6.03 26.53
CA LEU A 145 5.83 6.27 25.93
C LEU A 145 5.53 5.16 24.92
N TYR A 146 4.25 4.80 24.80
CA TYR A 146 3.79 4.00 23.68
C TYR A 146 2.45 4.50 23.16
N THR A 147 2.21 4.24 21.88
CA THR A 147 0.91 4.44 21.25
C THR A 147 0.24 3.09 21.03
N ASP A 148 -1.08 3.06 21.07
CA ASP A 148 -1.84 1.83 20.88
C ASP A 148 -3.01 2.00 19.89
N ARG A 149 -3.66 0.88 19.56
CA ARG A 149 -4.77 0.87 18.61
C ARG A 149 -6.05 1.55 19.11
N LYS A 150 -6.20 1.77 20.40
CA LYS A 150 -7.30 2.56 20.98
C LYS A 150 -7.03 4.06 20.94
N ASN A 151 -6.02 4.46 20.15
CA ASN A 151 -5.61 5.84 19.97
C ASN A 151 -5.25 6.51 21.32
N ARG A 152 -4.48 5.80 22.14
CA ARG A 152 -3.95 6.32 23.40
C ARG A 152 -2.45 6.57 23.27
N ILE A 153 -1.98 7.61 23.96
CA ILE A 153 -0.58 7.79 24.35
C ILE A 153 -0.48 7.40 25.81
N VAL A 154 0.34 6.40 26.11
CA VAL A 154 0.50 5.87 27.46
C VAL A 154 1.95 6.01 27.90
N GLU A 155 2.17 6.53 29.11
CA GLU A 155 3.48 6.67 29.75
C GLU A 155 3.67 5.59 30.80
N VAL A 156 4.85 4.96 30.81
CA VAL A 156 5.24 3.96 31.82
C VAL A 156 6.53 4.39 32.47
N ASP A 157 6.55 4.43 33.79
CA ASP A 157 7.76 4.67 34.61
C ASP A 157 8.54 3.37 34.79
N ILE A 158 9.84 3.37 34.44
CA ILE A 158 10.68 2.18 34.46
C ILE A 158 10.87 1.59 35.86
N ALA A 159 11.07 2.44 36.85
CA ALA A 159 11.39 1.99 38.21
C ALA A 159 10.16 1.46 38.94
N SER A 160 9.05 2.16 38.86
CA SER A 160 7.82 1.79 39.56
C SER A 160 6.88 0.90 38.76
N LYS A 161 7.10 0.80 37.45
CA LYS A 161 6.19 0.16 36.47
C LYS A 161 4.81 0.80 36.43
N ALA A 162 4.65 2.00 36.98
CA ALA A 162 3.37 2.71 36.97
C ALA A 162 3.01 3.15 35.54
N LYS A 163 1.80 2.81 35.12
CA LYS A 163 1.24 3.10 33.80
C LYS A 163 0.18 4.20 33.91
N ARG A 164 0.24 5.23 33.10
CA ARG A 164 -0.81 6.24 32.99
C ARG A 164 -1.13 6.56 31.53
N THR A 165 -2.40 6.68 31.19
CA THR A 165 -2.82 7.25 29.93
C THR A 165 -2.58 8.76 29.96
N VAL A 166 -1.71 9.24 29.09
CA VAL A 166 -1.40 10.66 28.92
C VAL A 166 -2.54 11.33 28.17
N MET A 167 -3.00 10.70 27.09
CA MET A 167 -4.04 11.23 26.22
C MET A 167 -4.73 10.10 25.45
N GLN A 168 -5.99 10.34 25.05
CA GLN A 168 -6.73 9.51 24.10
C GLN A 168 -7.39 10.42 23.07
N ASN A 169 -7.34 10.04 21.80
CA ASN A 169 -8.03 10.73 20.70
C ASN A 169 -9.13 9.84 20.12
N PRO A 170 -10.41 10.12 20.38
CA PRO A 170 -11.52 9.32 19.83
C PRO A 170 -11.76 9.55 18.33
N GLU A 171 -11.24 10.63 17.77
CA GLU A 171 -11.46 10.99 16.36
C GLU A 171 -10.44 10.37 15.41
N GLY A 172 -9.30 9.88 15.91
CA GLY A 172 -8.26 9.30 15.06
C GLY A 172 -6.96 9.01 15.80
N GLU A 173 -5.98 8.58 15.06
CA GLU A 173 -4.66 8.18 15.56
C GLU A 173 -3.80 9.40 15.92
N PHE A 174 -2.86 9.18 16.83
CA PHE A 174 -1.72 10.08 17.00
C PHE A 174 -0.60 9.60 16.08
N TYR A 175 0.07 10.55 15.48
CA TYR A 175 1.22 10.29 14.61
C TYR A 175 2.44 11.02 15.15
N GLU A 176 3.61 10.42 14.96
CA GLU A 176 4.90 11.08 15.12
C GLU A 176 5.10 11.69 16.52
N VAL A 177 4.81 10.90 17.56
CA VAL A 177 4.98 11.32 18.94
C VAL A 177 6.47 11.36 19.27
N ASN A 178 6.96 12.49 19.81
CA ASN A 178 8.36 12.67 20.19
C ASN A 178 8.50 13.41 21.52
N TYR A 179 9.52 13.03 22.32
CA TYR A 179 9.89 13.76 23.53
C TYR A 179 10.67 15.03 23.23
N SER A 180 10.55 16.03 24.11
CA SER A 180 11.52 17.12 24.24
C SER A 180 12.83 16.62 24.86
N PRO A 181 13.97 17.30 24.59
CA PRO A 181 15.27 16.90 25.16
C PRO A 181 15.32 16.82 26.69
N ASP A 182 14.48 17.58 27.39
CA ASP A 182 14.38 17.60 28.86
C ASP A 182 13.37 16.58 29.43
N SER A 183 12.74 15.77 28.57
CA SER A 183 11.73 14.78 28.96
C SER A 183 10.48 15.36 29.63
N GLN A 184 10.19 16.68 29.50
CA GLN A 184 9.04 17.31 30.15
C GLN A 184 7.87 17.54 29.20
N TRP A 185 8.12 17.60 27.90
CA TRP A 185 7.13 17.81 26.86
C TRP A 185 7.14 16.67 25.86
N ILE A 186 6.02 16.52 25.21
CA ILE A 186 5.90 15.74 23.98
C ILE A 186 5.32 16.60 22.86
N THR A 187 5.66 16.28 21.63
CA THR A 187 5.01 16.77 20.43
C THR A 187 4.37 15.62 19.68
N TYR A 188 3.31 15.89 18.96
CA TYR A 188 2.63 14.92 18.11
C TYR A 188 1.74 15.61 17.08
N THR A 189 1.30 14.85 16.10
CA THR A 189 0.34 15.28 15.08
C THR A 189 -1.00 14.58 15.32
N LYS A 190 -2.10 15.31 15.25
CA LYS A 190 -3.46 14.74 15.21
C LYS A 190 -4.32 15.43 14.16
N SER A 191 -5.19 14.67 13.50
CA SER A 191 -6.15 15.21 12.53
C SER A 191 -7.33 15.87 13.25
N GLY A 192 -7.76 17.02 12.75
CA GLY A 192 -8.99 17.68 13.19
C GLY A 192 -10.23 17.19 12.44
N ALA A 193 -11.40 17.65 12.85
CA ALA A 193 -12.69 17.34 12.22
C ALA A 193 -12.78 17.77 10.74
N ASN A 194 -11.91 18.69 10.29
CA ASN A 194 -11.77 19.12 8.89
C ASN A 194 -10.75 18.29 8.09
N ASN A 195 -10.26 17.18 8.63
CA ASN A 195 -9.20 16.32 8.08
C ASN A 195 -7.85 17.03 7.89
N MET A 196 -7.63 18.18 8.54
CA MET A 196 -6.32 18.83 8.56
C MET A 196 -5.53 18.34 9.76
N SER A 197 -4.28 17.96 9.52
CA SER A 197 -3.36 17.53 10.57
C SER A 197 -2.68 18.72 11.23
N VAL A 198 -2.78 18.80 12.54
CA VAL A 198 -2.28 19.89 13.38
C VAL A 198 -1.23 19.35 14.34
N ILE A 199 -0.14 20.09 14.51
CA ILE A 199 0.91 19.77 15.47
C ILE A 199 0.61 20.42 16.79
N TYR A 200 0.80 19.63 17.85
CA TYR A 200 0.65 20.06 19.24
C TYR A 200 1.92 19.81 20.05
N VAL A 201 2.08 20.57 21.11
CA VAL A 201 2.99 20.28 22.23
C VAL A 201 2.16 20.09 23.50
N TYR A 202 2.55 19.08 24.30
CA TYR A 202 1.85 18.72 25.53
C TYR A 202 2.83 18.65 26.68
N HIS A 203 2.52 19.34 27.78
CA HIS A 203 3.35 19.32 28.99
C HIS A 203 2.94 18.19 29.91
N LEU A 204 3.81 17.20 30.08
CA LEU A 204 3.54 15.92 30.76
C LEU A 204 3.11 16.07 32.21
N THR A 205 3.65 17.07 32.92
CA THR A 205 3.33 17.30 34.34
C THR A 205 2.03 18.08 34.54
N SER A 206 1.81 19.16 33.75
CA SER A 206 0.61 19.99 33.91
C SER A 206 -0.62 19.47 33.20
N GLY A 207 -0.44 18.52 32.25
CA GLY A 207 -1.51 17.97 31.41
C GLY A 207 -2.10 18.96 30.41
N LYS A 208 -1.36 20.02 30.06
CA LYS A 208 -1.86 21.05 29.15
C LYS A 208 -1.32 20.83 27.73
N GLU A 209 -2.22 20.90 26.76
CA GLU A 209 -1.97 20.82 25.33
C GLU A 209 -2.01 22.21 24.68
N TYR A 210 -1.10 22.47 23.74
CA TYR A 210 -1.07 23.73 23.02
C TYR A 210 -0.81 23.46 21.52
N PRO A 211 -1.55 24.10 20.62
CA PRO A 211 -1.30 23.98 19.17
C PRO A 211 -0.03 24.77 18.79
N VAL A 212 0.80 24.15 17.97
CA VAL A 212 1.96 24.77 17.32
C VAL A 212 1.57 25.30 15.95
N THR A 213 0.70 24.60 15.24
CA THR A 213 0.23 24.98 13.92
C THR A 213 -1.27 25.25 13.90
N GLU A 214 -1.71 26.01 12.92
CA GLU A 214 -3.12 26.29 12.70
C GLU A 214 -3.77 25.22 11.84
N LYS A 215 -5.08 25.05 11.95
CA LYS A 215 -5.90 24.05 11.23
C LYS A 215 -6.15 24.35 9.75
N TRP A 216 -5.45 25.32 9.16
CA TRP A 216 -5.60 25.70 7.76
C TRP A 216 -4.75 24.87 6.80
N TYR A 217 -3.72 24.20 7.31
CA TYR A 217 -2.74 23.48 6.52
C TYR A 217 -2.38 22.18 7.19
N ASN A 218 -2.18 21.12 6.40
CA ASN A 218 -1.60 19.88 6.91
C ASN A 218 -0.19 20.13 7.41
N SER A 219 0.09 19.68 8.61
CA SER A 219 1.43 19.75 9.21
C SER A 219 1.78 18.38 9.82
N SER A 220 3.05 17.96 9.71
CA SER A 220 3.50 16.63 10.08
C SER A 220 4.97 16.61 10.52
N SER A 221 5.41 15.47 11.04
CA SER A 221 6.80 15.17 11.39
C SER A 221 7.46 16.16 12.36
N PRO A 222 6.81 16.50 13.50
CA PRO A 222 7.37 17.46 14.45
C PRO A 222 8.50 16.84 15.26
N VAL A 223 9.65 17.53 15.33
CA VAL A 223 10.83 17.11 16.12
C VAL A 223 11.41 18.32 16.85
N PHE A 224 11.70 18.19 18.14
CA PHE A 224 12.43 19.20 18.88
C PHE A 224 13.89 19.29 18.44
N SER A 225 14.46 20.47 18.34
CA SER A 225 15.91 20.63 18.26
C SER A 225 16.56 20.17 19.58
N THR A 226 17.79 19.63 19.50
CA THR A 226 18.48 19.10 20.70
C THR A 226 18.83 20.18 21.72
N ASP A 227 18.92 21.46 21.29
CA ASP A 227 19.09 22.60 22.17
C ASP A 227 17.78 23.10 22.82
N GLY A 228 16.63 22.45 22.50
CA GLY A 228 15.33 22.76 23.08
C GLY A 228 14.72 24.12 22.71
N LYS A 229 15.24 24.80 21.69
CA LYS A 229 14.77 26.13 21.29
C LYS A 229 13.75 26.13 20.17
N TYR A 230 13.77 25.12 19.32
CA TYR A 230 12.97 25.03 18.10
C TYR A 230 12.18 23.73 18.04
N LEU A 231 11.05 23.78 17.33
CA LEU A 231 10.36 22.62 16.81
C LEU A 231 10.40 22.66 15.29
N ILE A 232 10.94 21.62 14.66
CA ILE A 232 11.06 21.49 13.22
C ILE A 232 9.95 20.59 12.71
N PHE A 233 9.33 20.93 11.58
CA PHE A 233 8.24 20.16 11.02
C PHE A 233 8.01 20.44 9.53
N ASN A 234 7.26 19.57 8.87
CA ASN A 234 6.72 19.81 7.53
C ASN A 234 5.34 20.48 7.62
N SER A 235 5.07 21.44 6.71
CA SER A 235 3.71 22.00 6.55
C SER A 235 3.41 22.29 5.09
N GLU A 236 2.20 21.90 4.65
CA GLU A 236 1.75 22.01 3.26
C GLU A 236 1.11 23.37 2.98
N ARG A 237 1.94 24.38 2.76
CA ARG A 237 1.51 25.78 2.53
C ARG A 237 1.87 26.34 1.16
N ASP A 238 2.50 25.52 0.30
CA ASP A 238 2.89 25.92 -1.05
C ASP A 238 1.87 25.45 -2.09
N PHE A 239 1.10 26.36 -2.64
CA PHE A 239 0.05 26.08 -3.60
C PHE A 239 0.49 26.45 -5.03
N ASN A 240 1.15 25.49 -5.70
CA ASN A 240 1.59 25.64 -7.09
C ASN A 240 0.83 24.64 -7.97
N PRO A 241 -0.27 25.03 -8.62
CA PRO A 241 -1.11 24.12 -9.38
C PRO A 241 -0.41 23.61 -10.63
N ILE A 242 -0.56 22.32 -10.89
CA ILE A 242 -0.24 21.67 -12.16
C ILE A 242 -1.54 21.47 -12.91
N TYR A 243 -1.59 21.91 -14.18
CA TYR A 243 -2.76 21.78 -15.02
C TYR A 243 -2.72 20.49 -15.85
N SER A 244 -3.87 19.81 -15.91
CA SER A 244 -4.05 18.65 -16.76
C SER A 244 -4.02 19.04 -18.26
N GLN A 245 -3.40 18.20 -19.09
CA GLN A 245 -3.42 18.38 -20.54
C GLN A 245 -4.63 17.69 -21.19
N THR A 246 -5.28 16.77 -20.50
CA THR A 246 -6.41 15.97 -21.00
C THR A 246 -7.73 16.71 -20.82
N GLU A 247 -7.85 17.44 -19.72
CA GLU A 247 -9.03 18.23 -19.36
C GLU A 247 -8.61 19.49 -18.59
N TRP A 248 -9.49 20.50 -18.54
CA TRP A 248 -9.24 21.69 -17.74
C TRP A 248 -9.44 21.41 -16.24
N ASN A 249 -8.43 20.84 -15.63
CA ASN A 249 -8.38 20.49 -14.22
C ASN A 249 -6.98 20.73 -13.67
N HIS A 250 -6.80 20.76 -12.36
CA HIS A 250 -5.53 21.03 -11.70
C HIS A 250 -5.28 20.04 -10.56
N ALA A 251 -4.02 19.91 -10.18
CA ALA A 251 -3.58 19.17 -9.01
C ALA A 251 -2.48 19.94 -8.28
N TYR A 252 -2.35 19.68 -6.99
CA TYR A 252 -1.25 20.15 -6.15
C TYR A 252 -0.48 18.91 -5.66
N ASN A 253 0.80 18.81 -5.97
CA ASN A 253 1.58 17.59 -5.68
C ASN A 253 2.88 17.81 -4.89
N ARG A 254 3.27 19.07 -4.67
CA ARG A 254 4.45 19.44 -3.89
C ARG A 254 4.08 20.67 -3.07
N MET A 255 3.44 20.44 -1.94
CA MET A 255 2.89 21.51 -1.10
C MET A 255 3.71 21.71 0.18
N GLY A 256 4.51 20.70 0.56
CA GLY A 256 5.29 20.72 1.80
C GLY A 256 6.47 21.67 1.77
N GLY A 257 6.79 22.21 2.92
CA GLY A 257 7.97 22.99 3.21
C GLY A 257 8.49 22.71 4.62
N VAL A 258 9.76 22.95 4.87
CA VAL A 258 10.35 22.81 6.21
C VAL A 258 10.12 24.08 7.00
N TYR A 259 9.48 23.97 8.14
CA TYR A 259 9.16 25.06 9.04
C TYR A 259 9.84 24.85 10.40
N MET A 260 10.13 25.95 11.07
CA MET A 260 10.63 25.97 12.45
C MET A 260 9.76 26.89 13.30
N ALA A 261 9.35 26.39 14.47
CA ALA A 261 8.69 27.20 15.50
C ALA A 261 9.71 27.60 16.57
N MET A 262 9.81 28.91 16.88
CA MET A 262 10.54 29.40 18.03
C MET A 262 9.70 29.15 19.28
N LEU A 263 10.16 28.28 20.18
CA LEU A 263 9.38 27.80 21.30
C LEU A 263 9.16 28.87 22.37
N ALA A 264 10.16 29.72 22.63
CA ALA A 264 10.05 30.84 23.58
C ALA A 264 9.94 32.19 22.86
N ASN A 265 9.37 33.17 23.54
CA ASN A 265 9.19 34.53 23.01
C ASN A 265 10.53 35.26 22.78
N ASP A 266 11.54 34.90 23.57
CA ASP A 266 12.89 35.45 23.50
C ASP A 266 13.86 34.66 22.59
N THR A 267 13.37 33.55 21.98
CA THR A 267 14.15 32.76 21.03
C THR A 267 14.23 33.51 19.68
N PRO A 268 15.39 33.89 19.20
CA PRO A 268 15.53 34.60 17.92
C PRO A 268 15.33 33.65 16.75
N SER A 269 14.85 34.20 15.63
CA SER A 269 14.84 33.45 14.37
C SER A 269 16.27 33.14 13.93
N PRO A 270 16.59 31.89 13.55
CA PRO A 270 17.92 31.54 13.04
C PRO A 270 18.22 32.15 11.66
N LEU A 271 17.23 32.74 11.00
CA LEU A 271 17.38 33.43 9.70
C LEU A 271 17.41 34.95 9.83
N LEU A 272 17.59 35.50 11.05
CA LEU A 272 17.77 36.93 11.20
C LEU A 272 19.07 37.40 10.48
N PRO A 273 19.02 38.51 9.76
CA PRO A 273 20.23 39.11 9.21
C PRO A 273 21.24 39.37 10.32
N SER A 274 22.47 38.94 10.15
CA SER A 274 23.58 39.25 11.05
C SER A 274 24.36 40.43 10.55
N ASP A 275 24.70 41.35 11.46
CA ASP A 275 25.64 42.41 11.19
C ASP A 275 26.97 42.11 11.95
N GLU A 276 28.09 42.10 11.24
CA GLU A 276 29.40 41.89 11.83
C GLU A 276 29.82 43.16 12.62
N MET A 277 29.40 43.23 13.87
CA MET A 277 29.85 44.27 14.79
C MET A 277 31.11 43.82 15.54
N VAL A 278 32.16 44.62 15.55
CA VAL A 278 33.34 44.38 16.34
C VAL A 278 33.01 44.51 17.83
N SER A 279 32.94 43.41 18.55
CA SER A 279 32.81 43.39 20.01
C SER A 279 34.16 43.11 20.68
N ILE A 280 34.72 44.11 21.35
CA ILE A 280 35.99 43.99 22.06
C ILE A 280 35.84 43.20 23.40
N GLU A 281 34.61 42.90 23.85
CA GLU A 281 34.33 42.33 25.18
C GLU A 281 33.99 40.85 25.18
N GLN A 282 33.83 40.16 24.03
CA GLN A 282 33.32 38.77 23.99
C GLN A 282 34.36 37.67 24.35
N GLN A 283 35.68 37.97 24.35
CA GLN A 283 36.68 36.94 24.64
C GLN A 283 36.78 36.52 26.12
N ALA A 284 36.26 37.32 27.04
CA ALA A 284 36.28 36.98 28.46
C ALA A 284 35.02 36.22 28.94
N THR A 285 33.86 36.37 28.25
CA THR A 285 32.62 35.73 28.57
C THR A 285 32.45 34.33 27.98
N ASP A 286 33.06 34.07 26.82
CA ASP A 286 33.00 32.73 26.19
C ASP A 286 33.73 31.64 26.98
N ALA A 287 34.80 32.00 27.72
CA ALA A 287 35.50 31.07 28.57
C ALA A 287 34.74 30.73 29.89
N VAL A 288 33.89 31.61 30.36
CA VAL A 288 33.02 31.40 31.55
C VAL A 288 31.76 30.71 31.14
N ASN A 289 31.15 31.07 29.98
CA ASN A 289 29.88 30.44 29.47
C ASN A 289 30.13 28.98 29.03
N LYS A 290 31.29 28.65 28.46
CA LYS A 290 31.63 27.24 28.14
C LYS A 290 31.71 26.28 29.35
N LYS A 291 31.80 26.83 30.56
CA LYS A 291 31.78 26.02 31.80
C LYS A 291 30.38 25.93 32.45
N THR A 292 29.43 26.79 32.04
CA THR A 292 28.10 26.85 32.62
C THR A 292 26.99 26.32 31.66
N GLU A 293 27.27 26.07 30.39
CA GLU A 293 26.29 25.50 29.46
C GLU A 293 26.05 23.98 29.65
N ALA A 294 26.65 23.36 30.65
CA ALA A 294 26.57 21.91 30.83
C ALA A 294 25.41 21.44 31.73
N THR A 295 24.46 22.26 32.18
CA THR A 295 23.46 21.81 33.17
C THR A 295 22.06 22.49 33.13
N ASN A 296 21.58 23.01 32.02
CA ASN A 296 20.16 23.38 32.01
C ASN A 296 19.52 23.16 30.62
N ASN A 297 19.23 21.88 30.31
CA ASN A 297 18.50 21.46 29.11
C ASN A 297 16.97 21.70 29.24
N ALA A 298 16.53 22.56 30.14
CA ALA A 298 15.11 22.82 30.31
C ALA A 298 14.52 23.51 29.07
N VAL A 299 13.56 22.87 28.45
CA VAL A 299 12.86 23.41 27.29
C VAL A 299 11.85 24.45 27.74
N LYS A 300 12.05 25.70 27.32
CA LYS A 300 11.14 26.80 27.58
C LYS A 300 10.15 26.93 26.44
N ILE A 301 8.88 26.74 26.74
CA ILE A 301 7.80 26.97 25.78
C ILE A 301 6.89 28.08 26.30
N ASP A 302 6.72 29.15 25.54
CA ASP A 302 5.74 30.19 25.76
C ASP A 302 4.55 29.94 24.85
N PRO A 303 3.43 29.35 25.35
CA PRO A 303 2.36 28.86 24.48
C PRO A 303 1.57 29.96 23.78
N GLU A 304 1.46 31.12 24.45
CA GLU A 304 0.71 32.26 23.89
C GLU A 304 1.40 32.78 22.63
N GLY A 305 0.67 32.85 21.52
CA GLY A 305 1.18 33.31 20.23
C GLY A 305 2.14 32.33 19.52
N LEU A 306 2.28 31.10 19.99
CA LEU A 306 3.17 30.09 19.39
C LEU A 306 2.93 29.86 17.89
N PRO A 307 1.67 29.76 17.37
CA PRO A 307 1.43 29.67 15.92
C PRO A 307 1.88 30.88 15.11
N GLY A 308 2.12 32.03 15.75
CA GLY A 308 2.68 33.22 15.10
C GLY A 308 4.21 33.27 15.05
N ARG A 309 4.92 32.36 15.73
CA ARG A 309 6.39 32.33 15.79
C ARG A 309 6.98 31.26 14.89
N LEU A 310 6.47 31.16 13.66
CA LEU A 310 6.91 30.21 12.65
C LEU A 310 7.75 30.88 11.59
N ILE A 311 8.80 30.20 11.15
CA ILE A 311 9.56 30.59 9.95
C ILE A 311 9.59 29.41 8.97
N LYS A 312 9.64 29.71 7.70
CA LYS A 312 9.88 28.74 6.62
C LYS A 312 11.37 28.79 6.23
N LEU A 313 12.01 27.62 6.15
CA LEU A 313 13.33 27.54 5.55
C LEU A 313 13.25 27.80 4.04
N PRO A 314 14.24 28.48 3.43
CA PRO A 314 14.23 28.85 2.02
C PRO A 314 14.55 27.64 1.11
N LEU A 315 13.74 26.59 1.27
CA LEU A 315 13.79 25.35 0.49
C LEU A 315 12.64 25.33 -0.52
N GLN A 316 12.83 24.59 -1.60
CA GLN A 316 11.76 24.41 -2.60
C GLN A 316 10.62 23.57 -2.03
N ALA A 317 9.40 23.79 -2.54
CA ALA A 317 8.26 22.96 -2.17
C ALA A 317 8.48 21.49 -2.53
N GLY A 318 8.21 20.59 -1.58
CA GLY A 318 8.50 19.17 -1.72
C GLY A 318 7.84 18.33 -0.62
N ASN A 319 8.28 17.08 -0.51
CA ASN A 319 7.92 16.20 0.60
C ASN A 319 9.12 16.11 1.54
N TYR A 320 8.90 16.37 2.82
CA TYR A 320 9.92 16.46 3.85
C TYR A 320 9.48 15.67 5.08
N ASP A 321 10.37 14.82 5.58
CA ASP A 321 10.15 14.02 6.80
C ASP A 321 11.49 13.67 7.46
N ASN A 322 11.49 12.79 8.48
CA ASN A 322 12.67 12.28 9.17
C ASN A 322 13.63 13.38 9.63
N PHE A 323 13.08 14.38 10.35
CA PHE A 323 13.83 15.53 10.81
C PHE A 323 14.73 15.25 12.00
N TYR A 324 15.89 15.90 12.02
CA TYR A 324 16.77 16.06 13.16
C TYR A 324 17.37 17.46 13.15
N SER A 325 17.58 18.08 14.31
CA SER A 325 18.24 19.38 14.38
C SER A 325 19.06 19.55 15.66
N ASP A 326 20.25 20.10 15.53
CA ASP A 326 21.10 20.55 16.64
C ASP A 326 20.93 22.04 16.99
N GLY A 327 19.94 22.71 16.40
CA GLY A 327 19.69 24.12 16.53
C GLY A 327 20.50 25.02 15.59
N LYS A 328 21.50 24.46 14.88
CA LYS A 328 22.35 25.15 13.88
C LYS A 328 22.17 24.59 12.48
N LYS A 329 21.87 23.31 12.39
CA LYS A 329 21.61 22.60 11.14
C LYS A 329 20.31 21.79 11.28
N VAL A 330 19.68 21.55 10.15
CA VAL A 330 18.49 20.71 10.05
C VAL A 330 18.77 19.61 9.06
N TRP A 331 18.77 18.37 9.50
CA TRP A 331 18.80 17.18 8.66
C TRP A 331 17.37 16.72 8.41
N TYR A 332 17.10 16.24 7.21
CA TYR A 332 15.76 15.79 6.80
C TYR A 332 15.83 14.84 5.62
N ALA A 333 14.82 14.03 5.46
CA ALA A 333 14.60 13.27 4.24
C ALA A 333 13.83 14.10 3.21
N SER A 334 14.24 14.03 1.95
CA SER A 334 13.53 14.58 0.81
C SER A 334 13.63 13.62 -0.37
N GLY A 335 12.48 13.09 -0.81
CA GLY A 335 12.45 11.98 -1.74
C GLY A 335 13.02 10.72 -1.11
N ARG A 336 14.11 10.18 -1.66
CA ARG A 336 14.80 9.00 -1.11
C ARG A 336 16.16 9.33 -0.49
N SER A 337 16.45 10.59 -0.25
CA SER A 337 17.78 11.03 0.17
C SER A 337 17.73 11.81 1.47
N THR A 338 18.73 11.62 2.32
CA THR A 338 18.98 12.48 3.47
C THR A 338 19.75 13.72 3.03
N LYS A 339 19.27 14.88 3.44
CA LYS A 339 19.88 16.18 3.20
C LYS A 339 20.11 16.94 4.51
N VAL A 340 20.92 17.97 4.46
CA VAL A 340 21.16 18.89 5.57
C VAL A 340 21.06 20.34 5.08
N TYR A 341 20.41 21.19 5.87
CA TYR A 341 20.38 22.63 5.68
C TYR A 341 21.12 23.31 6.83
N ASP A 342 22.15 24.08 6.50
CA ASP A 342 22.90 24.90 7.45
C ASP A 342 22.16 26.23 7.64
N LEU A 343 21.72 26.52 8.87
CA LEU A 343 20.93 27.72 9.19
C LEU A 343 21.76 28.99 9.13
N THR A 344 23.08 28.92 9.38
CA THR A 344 23.99 30.07 9.37
C THR A 344 24.41 30.40 7.94
N GLU A 345 24.86 29.36 7.20
CA GLU A 345 25.32 29.54 5.82
C GLU A 345 24.16 29.61 4.82
N GLN A 346 22.96 29.23 5.26
CA GLN A 346 21.74 29.15 4.45
C GLN A 346 21.94 28.30 3.19
N LYS A 347 22.60 27.14 3.37
CA LYS A 347 22.98 26.24 2.28
C LYS A 347 22.47 24.82 2.52
N GLU A 348 21.92 24.21 1.46
CA GLU A 348 21.51 22.80 1.43
C GLU A 348 22.63 21.92 0.85
N GLU A 349 22.89 20.76 1.47
CA GLU A 349 23.79 19.72 0.97
C GLU A 349 23.12 18.34 1.05
N THR A 350 23.47 17.42 0.15
CA THR A 350 23.03 16.03 0.20
C THR A 350 23.99 15.22 1.05
N VAL A 351 23.48 14.64 2.13
CA VAL A 351 24.24 13.82 3.08
C VAL A 351 24.38 12.39 2.53
N ALA A 352 23.28 11.80 2.08
CA ALA A 352 23.24 10.43 1.56
C ALA A 352 22.14 10.23 0.52
N GLU A 353 22.49 9.64 -0.61
CA GLU A 353 21.55 9.29 -1.67
C GLU A 353 20.90 7.93 -1.41
N GLY A 354 19.58 7.87 -1.52
CA GLY A 354 18.80 6.64 -1.39
C GLY A 354 18.78 6.06 0.03
N ALA A 355 19.03 6.87 1.06
CA ALA A 355 19.09 6.43 2.44
C ALA A 355 18.38 7.38 3.40
N TYR A 356 17.81 6.82 4.48
CA TYR A 356 17.22 7.52 5.61
C TYR A 356 18.16 7.43 6.80
N MET A 357 18.05 8.37 7.74
CA MET A 357 18.97 8.51 8.86
C MET A 357 18.25 8.45 10.20
N ASP A 358 18.87 7.78 11.18
CA ASP A 358 18.56 7.89 12.59
C ASP A 358 19.81 8.28 13.38
N VAL A 359 19.69 9.08 14.45
CA VAL A 359 20.82 9.63 15.19
C VAL A 359 20.85 9.07 16.61
N THR A 360 22.03 8.60 17.04
CA THR A 360 22.22 8.10 18.42
C THR A 360 21.85 9.13 19.49
N ALA A 361 21.42 8.66 20.65
CA ALA A 361 21.03 9.51 21.77
C ALA A 361 22.15 10.44 22.28
N ASN A 362 23.42 10.09 22.07
CA ASN A 362 24.57 10.96 22.39
C ASN A 362 24.96 11.91 21.26
N HIS A 363 24.24 11.88 20.10
CA HIS A 363 24.44 12.75 18.95
C HIS A 363 25.83 12.63 18.28
N ARG A 364 26.49 11.48 18.38
CA ARG A 364 27.86 11.29 17.84
C ARG A 364 27.93 10.33 16.66
N LYS A 365 26.92 9.52 16.46
CA LYS A 365 26.83 8.57 15.35
C LYS A 365 25.43 8.67 14.71
N ALA A 366 25.36 8.29 13.45
CA ALA A 366 24.10 8.12 12.74
C ALA A 366 24.05 6.75 12.06
N LEU A 367 22.87 6.12 12.13
CA LEU A 367 22.52 4.90 11.42
C LEU A 367 21.80 5.28 10.13
N PHE A 368 22.28 4.80 8.99
CA PHE A 368 21.64 4.99 7.70
C PHE A 368 21.03 3.70 7.19
N PHE A 369 19.79 3.78 6.74
CA PHE A 369 19.03 2.69 6.14
C PHE A 369 18.98 2.85 4.62
N LYS A 370 19.58 1.90 3.88
CA LYS A 370 19.56 1.89 2.42
C LYS A 370 19.08 0.53 1.90
N GLY A 371 17.79 0.42 1.59
CA GLY A 371 17.17 -0.89 1.43
C GLY A 371 17.28 -1.71 2.72
N ASN A 372 17.71 -2.96 2.63
CA ASN A 372 17.94 -3.82 3.79
C ASN A 372 19.37 -3.69 4.39
N ASN A 373 20.19 -2.77 3.88
CA ASN A 373 21.54 -2.55 4.38
C ASN A 373 21.57 -1.41 5.40
N LEU A 374 22.36 -1.60 6.45
CA LEU A 374 22.57 -0.67 7.54
C LEU A 374 24.00 -0.14 7.49
N TYR A 375 24.18 1.17 7.63
CA TYR A 375 25.49 1.84 7.62
C TYR A 375 25.60 2.76 8.81
N ILE A 376 26.80 2.85 9.41
CA ILE A 376 27.05 3.70 10.57
C ILE A 376 28.10 4.72 10.21
N CYS A 377 27.83 5.99 10.50
CA CYS A 377 28.74 7.10 10.23
C CYS A 377 28.92 7.95 11.48
N ASP A 378 30.04 8.67 11.54
CA ASP A 378 30.22 9.75 12.52
C ASP A 378 29.18 10.85 12.29
N PHE A 379 28.71 11.46 13.37
CA PHE A 379 27.74 12.52 13.36
C PHE A 379 28.19 13.69 14.28
N PRO A 380 27.93 14.96 13.97
CA PRO A 380 27.23 15.43 12.78
C PRO A 380 28.04 15.34 11.49
N CYS A 381 27.37 15.03 10.38
CA CYS A 381 28.00 14.95 9.06
C CYS A 381 27.18 15.70 8.00
N THR A 382 27.86 16.26 7.00
CA THR A 382 27.27 16.83 5.79
C THR A 382 27.39 15.91 4.58
N LYS A 383 28.20 14.83 4.72
CA LYS A 383 28.33 13.77 3.73
C LYS A 383 28.63 12.46 4.45
N ALA A 384 27.76 11.47 4.27
CA ALA A 384 27.94 10.14 4.85
C ALA A 384 28.73 9.22 3.93
N SER A 385 29.62 8.39 4.51
CA SER A 385 30.24 7.28 3.79
C SER A 385 29.38 6.03 3.98
N LEU A 386 28.83 5.50 2.88
CA LEU A 386 28.01 4.28 2.86
C LEU A 386 28.75 3.15 2.12
N GLU A 387 30.06 2.97 2.44
CA GLU A 387 30.93 2.00 1.78
C GLU A 387 30.89 0.63 2.48
N GLU A 388 30.88 0.62 3.82
CA GLU A 388 30.87 -0.60 4.64
C GLU A 388 29.52 -0.72 5.36
N ASN A 389 28.76 -1.76 5.03
CA ASN A 389 27.49 -2.05 5.71
C ASN A 389 27.74 -2.95 6.94
N VAL A 390 26.84 -2.85 7.91
CA VAL A 390 26.82 -3.74 9.07
C VAL A 390 26.59 -5.18 8.60
N ASN A 391 27.38 -6.12 9.12
CA ASN A 391 27.22 -7.54 8.81
C ASN A 391 26.02 -8.12 9.57
N LEU A 392 24.99 -8.54 8.83
CA LEU A 392 23.77 -9.18 9.35
C LEU A 392 23.72 -10.69 9.05
N ASP A 393 24.77 -11.29 8.47
CA ASP A 393 24.74 -12.68 8.04
C ASP A 393 24.67 -13.67 9.22
N ASP A 394 25.16 -13.26 10.39
CA ASP A 394 25.15 -14.07 11.61
C ASP A 394 23.82 -13.96 12.39
N MET A 395 22.81 -13.29 11.87
CA MET A 395 21.47 -13.26 12.45
C MET A 395 20.75 -14.57 12.15
N ILE A 396 20.97 -15.55 13.03
CA ILE A 396 20.41 -16.91 12.90
C ILE A 396 19.46 -17.17 14.06
N ALA A 397 18.16 -17.36 13.74
CA ALA A 397 17.11 -17.67 14.70
C ALA A 397 16.73 -19.15 14.68
N PRO A 398 16.39 -19.74 15.85
CA PRO A 398 15.77 -21.05 15.92
C PRO A 398 14.28 -20.94 15.52
N ILE A 399 13.90 -21.49 14.39
CA ILE A 399 12.50 -21.52 13.97
C ILE A 399 11.84 -22.80 14.45
N ASP A 400 10.75 -22.65 15.19
CA ASP A 400 9.81 -23.73 15.53
C ASP A 400 8.46 -23.40 14.89
N TYR A 401 8.23 -23.96 13.71
CA TYR A 401 7.02 -23.67 12.94
C TYR A 401 5.73 -23.96 13.69
N SER A 402 5.72 -24.93 14.61
CA SER A 402 4.52 -25.22 15.40
C SER A 402 4.17 -24.10 16.38
N GLN A 403 5.18 -23.47 16.98
CA GLN A 403 4.99 -22.31 17.87
C GLN A 403 4.71 -21.04 17.07
N GLU A 404 5.45 -20.81 15.98
CA GLU A 404 5.23 -19.70 15.06
C GLU A 404 3.78 -19.69 14.51
N TRP A 405 3.28 -20.85 14.06
CA TRP A 405 1.93 -20.94 13.54
C TRP A 405 0.85 -20.73 14.63
N ALA A 406 1.11 -21.16 15.85
CA ALA A 406 0.21 -20.90 16.97
C ALA A 406 0.16 -19.38 17.29
N GLN A 407 1.30 -18.72 17.29
CA GLN A 407 1.40 -17.27 17.47
C GLN A 407 0.67 -16.53 16.34
N ILE A 408 0.90 -16.87 15.05
CA ILE A 408 0.23 -16.26 13.90
C ILE A 408 -1.29 -16.39 13.99
N PHE A 409 -1.79 -17.56 14.42
CA PHE A 409 -3.22 -17.77 14.64
C PHE A 409 -3.77 -16.84 15.73
N ASP A 410 -3.10 -16.78 16.88
CA ASP A 410 -3.49 -15.93 17.99
C ASP A 410 -3.42 -14.44 17.63
N GLU A 411 -2.38 -14.04 16.91
CA GLU A 411 -2.23 -12.67 16.42
C GLU A 411 -3.32 -12.31 15.40
N THR A 412 -3.69 -13.23 14.51
CA THR A 412 -4.83 -13.03 13.60
C THR A 412 -6.12 -12.77 14.35
N TRP A 413 -6.39 -13.60 15.37
CA TRP A 413 -7.57 -13.41 16.20
C TRP A 413 -7.60 -12.03 16.88
N ARG A 414 -6.47 -11.58 17.46
CA ARG A 414 -6.33 -10.24 18.06
C ARG A 414 -6.49 -9.13 17.02
N ALA A 415 -5.90 -9.29 15.84
CA ALA A 415 -5.99 -8.31 14.76
C ALA A 415 -7.45 -8.07 14.33
N PHE A 416 -8.26 -9.12 14.25
CA PHE A 416 -9.69 -8.99 13.96
C PHE A 416 -10.46 -8.42 15.14
N ARG A 417 -10.22 -8.88 16.37
CA ARG A 417 -10.84 -8.33 17.60
C ARG A 417 -10.70 -6.82 17.68
N ASP A 418 -9.48 -6.32 17.40
CA ASP A 418 -9.13 -4.92 17.60
C ASP A 418 -9.35 -4.07 16.34
N GLY A 419 -9.51 -4.71 15.17
CA GLY A 419 -9.52 -4.04 13.89
C GLY A 419 -10.81 -4.14 13.07
N PHE A 420 -11.68 -5.10 13.39
CA PHE A 420 -12.92 -5.28 12.64
C PHE A 420 -13.84 -4.07 12.79
N TYR A 421 -14.46 -3.63 11.71
CA TYR A 421 -15.21 -2.36 11.64
C TYR A 421 -16.43 -2.27 12.57
N LEU A 422 -16.93 -3.40 13.05
CA LEU A 422 -18.01 -3.47 14.04
C LEU A 422 -17.51 -4.20 15.30
N GLU A 423 -17.51 -3.50 16.44
CA GLU A 423 -17.07 -4.05 17.73
C GLU A 423 -17.85 -5.31 18.14
N ASN A 424 -19.12 -5.44 17.71
CA ASN A 424 -19.95 -6.61 17.99
C ASN A 424 -19.65 -7.82 17.08
N MET A 425 -18.66 -7.76 16.20
CA MET A 425 -18.23 -8.87 15.32
C MET A 425 -19.40 -9.50 14.52
N HIS A 426 -20.33 -8.70 14.00
CA HIS A 426 -21.60 -9.14 13.39
C HIS A 426 -22.48 -10.00 14.31
N GLY A 427 -22.30 -9.89 15.64
CA GLY A 427 -23.00 -10.68 16.64
C GLY A 427 -22.38 -12.07 16.90
N ALA A 428 -21.22 -12.36 16.31
CA ALA A 428 -20.50 -13.59 16.55
C ALA A 428 -19.75 -13.56 17.89
N ASP A 429 -19.77 -14.69 18.63
CA ASP A 429 -18.92 -14.88 19.80
C ASP A 429 -17.47 -15.15 19.35
N TRP A 430 -16.68 -14.08 19.21
CA TRP A 430 -15.33 -14.17 18.67
C TRP A 430 -14.36 -14.99 19.54
N ASN A 431 -14.61 -15.05 20.87
CA ASN A 431 -13.84 -15.89 21.78
C ASN A 431 -14.16 -17.38 21.58
N ALA A 432 -15.44 -17.73 21.51
CA ALA A 432 -15.85 -19.09 21.25
C ALA A 432 -15.38 -19.59 19.86
N ILE A 433 -15.33 -18.69 18.87
CA ILE A 433 -14.78 -18.99 17.54
C ILE A 433 -13.28 -19.28 17.62
N LYS A 434 -12.51 -18.47 18.39
CA LYS A 434 -11.09 -18.76 18.65
C LYS A 434 -10.90 -20.18 19.19
N GLU A 435 -11.60 -20.52 20.28
CA GLU A 435 -11.52 -21.83 20.93
C GLU A 435 -11.87 -22.97 19.95
N LYS A 436 -12.89 -22.78 19.12
CA LYS A 436 -13.32 -23.75 18.11
C LYS A 436 -12.23 -24.11 17.11
N TYR A 437 -11.46 -23.12 16.63
CA TYR A 437 -10.43 -23.32 15.61
C TYR A 437 -9.03 -23.57 16.17
N ALA A 438 -8.71 -23.09 17.36
CA ALA A 438 -7.41 -23.26 18.01
C ALA A 438 -7.03 -24.76 18.17
N VAL A 439 -8.00 -25.64 18.39
CA VAL A 439 -7.77 -27.08 18.51
C VAL A 439 -7.23 -27.72 17.23
N LEU A 440 -7.37 -27.06 16.07
CA LEU A 440 -6.86 -27.53 14.78
C LEU A 440 -5.42 -27.12 14.51
N VAL A 441 -4.96 -26.02 15.11
CA VAL A 441 -3.64 -25.43 14.83
C VAL A 441 -2.48 -26.40 15.10
N PRO A 442 -2.47 -27.24 16.18
CA PRO A 442 -1.39 -28.23 16.38
C PRO A 442 -1.34 -29.32 15.30
N HIS A 443 -2.38 -29.45 14.50
CA HIS A 443 -2.47 -30.41 13.41
C HIS A 443 -2.02 -29.86 12.06
N ALA A 444 -1.77 -28.55 11.95
CA ALA A 444 -1.18 -27.95 10.76
C ALA A 444 0.22 -28.53 10.49
N LYS A 445 0.49 -28.91 9.25
CA LYS A 445 1.76 -29.48 8.80
C LYS A 445 2.46 -28.63 7.76
N THR A 446 1.75 -27.63 7.25
CA THR A 446 2.23 -26.64 6.29
C THR A 446 1.67 -25.28 6.65
N ARG A 447 2.30 -24.21 6.14
CA ARG A 447 1.74 -22.84 6.24
C ARG A 447 0.38 -22.72 5.55
N LEU A 448 0.13 -23.53 4.51
CA LEU A 448 -1.18 -23.59 3.82
C LEU A 448 -2.28 -24.18 4.70
N ASP A 449 -1.97 -25.20 5.53
CA ASP A 449 -2.94 -25.73 6.48
C ASP A 449 -3.33 -24.67 7.51
N LEU A 450 -2.37 -23.90 8.00
CA LEU A 450 -2.65 -22.77 8.90
C LEU A 450 -3.52 -21.72 8.21
N ASN A 451 -3.22 -21.36 6.94
CA ASN A 451 -4.03 -20.42 6.18
C ASN A 451 -5.47 -20.90 6.02
N TYR A 452 -5.66 -22.19 5.78
CA TYR A 452 -6.99 -22.79 5.72
C TYR A 452 -7.73 -22.65 7.06
N ILE A 453 -7.08 -22.99 8.18
CA ILE A 453 -7.67 -22.87 9.53
C ILE A 453 -8.04 -21.41 9.84
N ILE A 454 -7.16 -20.46 9.55
CA ILE A 454 -7.42 -19.03 9.74
C ILE A 454 -8.57 -18.59 8.82
N GLY A 455 -8.55 -19.03 7.55
CA GLY A 455 -9.61 -18.73 6.59
C GLY A 455 -11.00 -19.18 7.07
N GLU A 456 -11.11 -20.38 7.63
CA GLU A 456 -12.34 -20.88 8.22
C GLU A 456 -12.76 -20.07 9.46
N MET A 457 -11.80 -19.66 10.31
CA MET A 457 -12.07 -18.82 11.47
C MET A 457 -12.63 -17.45 11.08
N ILE A 458 -12.00 -16.76 10.15
CA ILE A 458 -12.46 -15.41 9.71
C ILE A 458 -13.75 -15.47 8.90
N ALA A 459 -14.02 -16.58 8.21
CA ALA A 459 -15.26 -16.78 7.46
C ALA A 459 -16.50 -16.80 8.36
N GLU A 460 -16.37 -17.12 9.65
CA GLU A 460 -17.48 -17.04 10.62
C GLU A 460 -18.05 -15.62 10.79
N LEU A 461 -17.29 -14.61 10.43
CA LEU A 461 -17.75 -13.21 10.43
C LEU A 461 -18.67 -12.90 9.25
N ALA A 462 -18.85 -13.82 8.31
CA ALA A 462 -19.66 -13.64 7.11
C ALA A 462 -19.31 -12.32 6.36
N CYS A 463 -18.01 -12.04 6.23
CA CYS A 463 -17.46 -10.92 5.50
C CYS A 463 -16.58 -11.44 4.38
N GLY A 464 -16.95 -11.12 3.11
CA GLY A 464 -16.28 -11.68 1.94
C GLY A 464 -14.90 -11.07 1.68
N HIS A 465 -14.69 -9.82 2.09
CA HIS A 465 -13.49 -9.04 1.80
C HIS A 465 -12.50 -9.10 2.98
N ALA A 466 -12.12 -10.31 3.39
CA ALA A 466 -11.12 -10.59 4.41
C ALA A 466 -10.17 -11.68 3.91
N TYR A 467 -8.84 -11.48 4.03
CA TYR A 467 -7.86 -12.35 3.42
C TYR A 467 -6.72 -12.71 4.36
N VAL A 468 -6.24 -13.95 4.20
CA VAL A 468 -4.97 -14.43 4.77
C VAL A 468 -3.95 -14.51 3.65
N ASN A 469 -2.87 -13.78 3.76
CA ASN A 469 -1.79 -13.85 2.78
C ASN A 469 -1.04 -15.18 2.89
N PRO A 470 -0.54 -15.72 1.74
CA PRO A 470 -0.06 -17.09 1.68
C PRO A 470 1.10 -17.44 2.62
N GLY A 471 1.91 -16.48 3.03
CA GLY A 471 3.05 -16.75 3.89
C GLY A 471 4.23 -17.41 3.17
N GLU A 472 5.15 -17.93 3.95
CA GLU A 472 6.33 -18.63 3.44
C GLU A 472 5.96 -20.04 2.98
N ILE A 473 5.83 -20.22 1.66
CA ILE A 473 5.52 -21.53 1.05
C ILE A 473 6.78 -22.05 0.38
N LYS A 474 7.30 -23.17 0.90
CA LYS A 474 8.38 -23.91 0.23
C LYS A 474 7.79 -24.66 -0.97
N GLY A 475 8.19 -24.30 -2.16
CA GLY A 475 7.74 -24.94 -3.41
C GLY A 475 8.89 -25.05 -4.41
N PRO A 476 8.69 -25.75 -5.51
CA PRO A 476 9.69 -25.83 -6.56
C PRO A 476 9.92 -24.44 -7.18
N GLU A 477 11.14 -24.17 -7.57
CA GLU A 477 11.49 -22.97 -8.31
C GLU A 477 10.67 -22.89 -9.62
N ARG A 478 10.06 -21.73 -9.87
CA ARG A 478 9.32 -21.50 -11.12
C ARG A 478 10.28 -21.24 -12.26
N ILE A 479 10.16 -22.04 -13.30
CA ILE A 479 10.90 -21.81 -14.56
C ILE A 479 10.05 -20.86 -15.42
N PRO A 480 10.55 -19.64 -15.73
CA PRO A 480 9.81 -18.68 -16.57
C PRO A 480 9.56 -19.25 -17.97
N MET A 481 8.30 -19.28 -18.39
CA MET A 481 7.89 -19.75 -19.71
C MET A 481 8.00 -18.63 -20.74
N GLY A 482 8.69 -18.88 -21.85
CA GLY A 482 8.68 -17.98 -23.00
C GLY A 482 7.38 -18.12 -23.81
N LEU A 483 6.72 -16.97 -24.06
CA LEU A 483 5.43 -16.91 -24.75
C LEU A 483 5.56 -16.09 -26.03
N LEU A 484 4.84 -16.51 -27.07
CA LEU A 484 5.03 -15.97 -28.43
C LEU A 484 4.01 -14.88 -28.83
N GLY A 485 2.99 -14.65 -28.00
CA GLY A 485 1.88 -13.75 -28.35
C GLY A 485 1.08 -14.28 -29.56
N ALA A 486 0.86 -15.60 -29.59
CA ALA A 486 0.18 -16.26 -30.70
C ALA A 486 -0.54 -17.54 -30.24
N GLU A 487 -1.60 -17.88 -30.91
CA GLU A 487 -2.30 -19.17 -30.78
C GLU A 487 -1.67 -20.18 -31.75
N LEU A 488 -1.35 -21.36 -31.26
CA LEU A 488 -0.62 -22.38 -31.99
C LEU A 488 -1.40 -23.70 -32.00
N SER A 489 -1.36 -24.42 -33.10
CA SER A 489 -1.85 -25.80 -33.21
C SER A 489 -0.80 -26.74 -33.77
N ARG A 490 -0.81 -27.99 -33.32
CA ARG A 490 0.07 -29.03 -33.85
C ARG A 490 -0.51 -29.59 -35.15
N ASP A 491 0.24 -29.48 -36.24
CA ASP A 491 -0.12 -30.07 -37.55
C ASP A 491 0.17 -31.59 -37.61
N LYS A 492 -0.43 -32.28 -38.53
CA LYS A 492 -0.21 -33.72 -38.79
C LYS A 492 1.25 -34.07 -39.13
N SER A 493 2.01 -33.13 -39.60
CA SER A 493 3.46 -33.25 -39.84
C SER A 493 4.29 -33.29 -38.54
N GLY A 494 3.66 -32.96 -37.39
CA GLY A 494 4.31 -32.76 -36.12
C GLY A 494 4.82 -31.33 -35.87
N PHE A 495 4.92 -30.50 -36.88
CA PHE A 495 5.26 -29.08 -36.71
C PHE A 495 4.10 -28.26 -36.14
N TYR A 496 4.38 -27.08 -35.59
CA TYR A 496 3.38 -26.20 -35.02
C TYR A 496 3.03 -25.07 -35.95
N ARG A 497 1.73 -24.94 -36.25
CA ARG A 497 1.17 -23.87 -37.08
C ARG A 497 0.83 -22.69 -36.21
N ILE A 498 1.08 -21.49 -36.67
CA ILE A 498 0.63 -20.24 -36.10
C ILE A 498 -0.79 -19.98 -36.61
N ASP A 499 -1.80 -20.22 -35.79
CA ASP A 499 -3.19 -20.05 -36.19
C ASP A 499 -3.62 -18.59 -36.13
N LYS A 500 -3.12 -17.88 -35.09
CA LYS A 500 -3.44 -16.46 -34.90
C LYS A 500 -2.26 -15.76 -34.23
N ILE A 501 -1.98 -14.54 -34.61
CA ILE A 501 -1.02 -13.66 -33.97
C ILE A 501 -1.79 -12.54 -33.26
N LEU A 502 -1.48 -12.31 -31.99
CA LEU A 502 -2.06 -11.22 -31.22
C LEU A 502 -1.28 -9.93 -31.54
N PRO A 503 -1.83 -9.00 -32.34
CA PRO A 503 -1.04 -7.85 -32.82
C PRO A 503 -0.61 -6.90 -31.71
N GLY A 504 -1.48 -6.67 -30.73
CA GLY A 504 -1.20 -5.79 -29.61
C GLY A 504 -1.06 -4.32 -29.97
N ALA A 505 -0.48 -3.55 -29.06
CA ALA A 505 -0.29 -2.10 -29.16
C ALA A 505 1.11 -1.75 -29.68
N ILE A 506 1.18 -0.98 -30.74
CA ILE A 506 2.45 -0.56 -31.35
C ILE A 506 3.28 0.39 -30.47
N TYR A 507 2.67 1.02 -29.47
CA TYR A 507 3.29 1.99 -28.56
C TYR A 507 3.89 1.36 -27.29
N SER A 508 3.73 0.04 -27.11
CA SER A 508 4.22 -0.65 -25.91
C SER A 508 4.86 -1.99 -26.26
N GLN A 509 6.10 -2.18 -25.87
CA GLN A 509 6.79 -3.47 -26.04
C GLN A 509 6.15 -4.60 -25.24
N LYS A 510 5.58 -4.30 -24.05
CA LYS A 510 4.89 -5.28 -23.21
C LYS A 510 3.53 -5.73 -23.79
N LEU A 511 2.91 -4.89 -24.62
CA LEU A 511 1.62 -5.16 -25.26
C LEU A 511 1.78 -5.54 -26.74
N ARG A 512 2.90 -6.11 -27.13
CA ARG A 512 3.20 -6.45 -28.52
C ARG A 512 3.68 -7.89 -28.62
N SER A 513 3.08 -8.64 -29.56
CA SER A 513 3.62 -9.97 -29.87
C SER A 513 5.04 -9.84 -30.46
N PRO A 514 6.01 -10.61 -29.96
CA PRO A 514 7.36 -10.62 -30.55
C PRO A 514 7.37 -11.04 -32.04
N LEU A 515 6.33 -11.71 -32.52
CA LEU A 515 6.17 -12.11 -33.91
C LEU A 515 5.72 -10.95 -34.83
N THR A 516 5.23 -9.84 -34.24
CA THR A 516 4.81 -8.66 -35.01
C THR A 516 5.88 -7.57 -35.10
N GLU A 517 7.09 -7.83 -34.59
CA GLU A 517 8.19 -6.86 -34.65
C GLU A 517 8.55 -6.57 -36.14
N PRO A 518 8.72 -5.29 -36.52
CA PRO A 518 9.10 -4.95 -37.90
C PRO A 518 10.37 -5.69 -38.34
N GLY A 519 10.30 -6.31 -39.52
CA GLY A 519 11.40 -7.11 -40.09
C GLY A 519 11.33 -8.61 -39.78
N ILE A 520 10.55 -9.05 -38.75
CA ILE A 520 10.37 -10.49 -38.47
C ILE A 520 9.60 -11.18 -39.56
N GLY A 521 8.54 -10.57 -40.09
CA GLY A 521 7.80 -11.03 -41.28
C GLY A 521 7.11 -12.39 -41.12
N VAL A 522 6.80 -12.79 -39.88
CA VAL A 522 6.00 -13.98 -39.54
C VAL A 522 4.53 -13.66 -39.76
N LYS A 523 3.75 -14.63 -40.23
CA LYS A 523 2.34 -14.49 -40.58
C LYS A 523 1.53 -15.65 -40.02
N GLU A 524 0.26 -15.41 -39.81
CA GLU A 524 -0.72 -16.47 -39.56
C GLU A 524 -0.68 -17.49 -40.71
N GLY A 525 -0.75 -18.77 -40.36
CA GLY A 525 -0.58 -19.89 -41.25
C GLY A 525 0.87 -20.35 -41.46
N ASP A 526 1.89 -19.59 -41.01
CA ASP A 526 3.28 -20.05 -40.99
C ASP A 526 3.48 -21.17 -39.97
N TYR A 527 4.53 -21.98 -40.17
CA TYR A 527 4.90 -23.09 -39.30
C TYR A 527 6.20 -22.78 -38.57
N ILE A 528 6.21 -23.05 -37.26
CA ILE A 528 7.42 -23.06 -36.43
C ILE A 528 8.01 -24.47 -36.53
N THR A 529 9.07 -24.63 -37.31
CA THR A 529 9.66 -25.95 -37.58
C THR A 529 10.79 -26.32 -36.62
N ALA A 530 11.45 -25.33 -35.99
CA ALA A 530 12.43 -25.53 -34.92
C ALA A 530 12.52 -24.33 -34.02
N ILE A 531 12.97 -24.56 -32.77
CA ILE A 531 13.33 -23.55 -31.76
C ILE A 531 14.76 -23.84 -31.32
N ASP A 532 15.66 -22.86 -31.42
CA ASP A 532 17.10 -23.00 -31.12
C ASP A 532 17.73 -24.25 -31.79
N GLY A 533 17.32 -24.55 -33.00
CA GLY A 533 17.79 -25.70 -33.78
C GLY A 533 17.13 -27.04 -33.46
N ILE A 534 16.30 -27.11 -32.42
CA ILE A 534 15.55 -28.33 -32.05
C ILE A 534 14.25 -28.36 -32.83
N SER A 535 14.00 -29.45 -33.60
CA SER A 535 12.77 -29.60 -34.35
C SER A 535 11.54 -29.66 -33.48
N THR A 536 10.51 -28.87 -33.76
CA THR A 536 9.26 -28.89 -33.04
C THR A 536 8.45 -30.18 -33.28
N ALA A 537 8.74 -30.92 -34.34
CA ALA A 537 8.12 -32.20 -34.62
C ALA A 537 8.59 -33.33 -33.66
N THR A 538 9.69 -33.13 -32.94
CA THR A 538 10.26 -34.11 -32.00
C THR A 538 9.68 -34.01 -30.59
N VAL A 539 8.83 -33.01 -30.31
CA VAL A 539 8.22 -32.76 -28.99
C VAL A 539 6.71 -32.82 -29.09
N ASP A 540 6.09 -33.30 -28.00
CA ASP A 540 4.63 -33.35 -27.91
C ASP A 540 4.02 -31.98 -27.55
N ASN A 541 4.81 -31.16 -26.89
CA ASN A 541 4.41 -29.82 -26.48
C ASN A 541 5.52 -28.80 -26.80
N ILE A 542 5.25 -27.85 -27.69
CA ILE A 542 6.19 -26.80 -28.11
C ILE A 542 6.70 -25.98 -26.94
N TYR A 543 5.89 -25.77 -25.90
CA TYR A 543 6.27 -24.98 -24.71
C TYR A 543 7.41 -25.61 -23.92
N SER A 544 7.69 -26.92 -24.09
CA SER A 544 8.88 -27.55 -23.51
C SER A 544 10.18 -26.96 -24.03
N LEU A 545 10.19 -26.48 -25.30
CA LEU A 545 11.32 -25.78 -25.90
C LEU A 545 11.42 -24.29 -25.53
N LEU A 546 10.37 -23.76 -24.90
CA LEU A 546 10.26 -22.36 -24.47
C LEU A 546 10.43 -22.19 -22.95
N ALA A 547 10.62 -23.30 -22.23
CA ALA A 547 10.91 -23.25 -20.78
C ALA A 547 12.24 -22.53 -20.55
N GLY A 548 12.26 -21.54 -19.63
CA GLY A 548 13.43 -20.70 -19.36
C GLY A 548 13.73 -19.65 -20.42
N LYS A 549 12.86 -19.47 -21.42
CA LYS A 549 13.09 -18.55 -22.54
C LYS A 549 12.37 -17.19 -22.39
N ALA A 550 11.63 -16.98 -21.33
CA ALA A 550 11.01 -15.66 -21.06
C ALA A 550 12.08 -14.57 -21.04
N ASN A 551 11.90 -13.55 -21.86
CA ASN A 551 12.84 -12.44 -22.02
C ASN A 551 14.27 -12.82 -22.49
N VAL A 552 14.49 -14.04 -23.04
CA VAL A 552 15.76 -14.54 -23.57
C VAL A 552 15.72 -14.60 -25.09
N LEU A 553 16.79 -14.15 -25.76
CA LEU A 553 16.87 -14.24 -27.22
C LEU A 553 16.75 -15.71 -27.66
N THR A 554 15.79 -15.96 -28.56
CA THR A 554 15.42 -17.30 -29.02
C THR A 554 15.30 -17.31 -30.54
N GLU A 555 15.93 -18.29 -31.18
CA GLU A 555 15.88 -18.49 -32.62
C GLU A 555 14.68 -19.36 -33.00
N LEU A 556 13.82 -18.89 -33.89
CA LEU A 556 12.75 -19.68 -34.50
C LEU A 556 13.08 -19.96 -35.96
N SER A 557 12.90 -21.22 -36.40
CA SER A 557 12.87 -21.60 -37.81
C SER A 557 11.44 -21.57 -38.32
N ILE A 558 11.13 -20.65 -39.23
CA ILE A 558 9.79 -20.37 -39.75
C ILE A 558 9.69 -20.78 -41.22
N ASN A 559 8.60 -21.46 -41.58
CA ASN A 559 8.31 -21.80 -42.97
C ASN A 559 6.80 -21.57 -43.27
N ARG A 560 6.50 -21.31 -44.53
CA ARG A 560 5.11 -21.23 -45.04
C ARG A 560 4.44 -22.58 -45.24
N THR A 561 5.23 -23.62 -45.26
CA THR A 561 4.76 -25.02 -45.40
C THR A 561 5.22 -25.85 -44.22
N ALA A 562 4.53 -26.94 -43.94
CA ALA A 562 4.87 -27.88 -42.85
C ALA A 562 6.15 -28.71 -43.20
N SER A 563 7.26 -28.01 -43.42
CA SER A 563 8.55 -28.60 -43.80
C SER A 563 9.71 -27.79 -43.20
N SER A 564 10.77 -28.48 -42.80
CA SER A 564 12.03 -27.86 -42.39
C SER A 564 12.86 -27.36 -43.59
N LYS A 565 12.62 -27.91 -44.75
CA LYS A 565 13.35 -27.52 -45.97
C LYS A 565 12.92 -26.12 -46.42
N GLY A 566 13.87 -25.19 -46.51
CA GLY A 566 13.61 -23.81 -46.89
C GLY A 566 13.07 -22.93 -45.76
N ALA A 567 13.08 -23.39 -44.53
CA ALA A 567 12.76 -22.58 -43.36
C ALA A 567 13.78 -21.44 -43.20
N ARG A 568 13.28 -20.24 -42.88
CA ARG A 568 14.09 -19.08 -42.54
C ARG A 568 14.22 -18.94 -41.05
N LYS A 569 15.33 -18.41 -40.60
CA LYS A 569 15.57 -18.14 -39.17
C LYS A 569 15.16 -16.72 -38.82
N VAL A 570 14.50 -16.56 -37.67
CA VAL A 570 14.19 -15.29 -37.06
C VAL A 570 14.56 -15.36 -35.58
N VAL A 571 15.06 -14.26 -35.03
CA VAL A 571 15.39 -14.16 -33.62
C VAL A 571 14.36 -13.25 -32.95
N ILE A 572 13.80 -13.72 -31.85
CA ILE A 572 12.80 -13.01 -31.08
C ILE A 572 13.18 -13.00 -29.58
N LYS A 573 12.49 -12.20 -28.81
CA LYS A 573 12.55 -12.23 -27.38
C LYS A 573 11.14 -12.59 -26.84
N PRO A 574 10.88 -13.87 -26.48
CA PRO A 574 9.58 -14.28 -25.99
C PRO A 574 9.14 -13.50 -24.76
N LEU A 575 7.83 -13.30 -24.61
CA LEU A 575 7.20 -12.66 -23.47
C LEU A 575 7.23 -13.57 -22.23
N ASP A 576 7.13 -13.00 -21.05
CA ASP A 576 6.92 -13.72 -19.79
C ASP A 576 5.43 -13.83 -19.41
N ASN A 577 4.58 -12.98 -20.02
CA ASN A 577 3.14 -12.96 -19.79
C ASN A 577 2.40 -12.48 -21.04
N GLU A 578 1.42 -13.23 -21.50
CA GLU A 578 0.56 -12.91 -22.65
C GLU A 578 -0.80 -12.34 -22.24
N TYR A 579 -1.18 -12.41 -20.96
CA TYR A 579 -2.50 -11.94 -20.51
C TYR A 579 -2.78 -10.49 -20.90
N PRO A 580 -1.86 -9.52 -20.69
CA PRO A 580 -2.10 -8.13 -21.10
C PRO A 580 -2.35 -7.98 -22.60
N LEU A 581 -1.73 -8.83 -23.40
CA LEU A 581 -1.89 -8.83 -24.86
C LEU A 581 -3.25 -9.37 -25.28
N TYR A 582 -3.71 -10.49 -24.70
CA TYR A 582 -5.06 -11.01 -24.89
C TYR A 582 -6.12 -9.99 -24.46
N HIS A 583 -5.94 -9.39 -23.28
CA HIS A 583 -6.82 -8.38 -22.75
C HIS A 583 -6.95 -7.17 -23.68
N TYR A 584 -5.82 -6.61 -24.12
CA TYR A 584 -5.81 -5.50 -25.06
C TYR A 584 -6.58 -5.81 -26.34
N ASN A 585 -6.30 -6.98 -26.95
CA ASN A 585 -6.98 -7.37 -28.19
C ASN A 585 -8.49 -7.59 -27.97
N TRP A 586 -8.91 -8.10 -26.81
CA TRP A 586 -10.31 -8.24 -26.45
C TRP A 586 -11.01 -6.88 -26.36
N VAL A 587 -10.40 -5.90 -25.69
CA VAL A 587 -10.93 -4.52 -25.62
C VAL A 587 -11.06 -3.90 -27.00
N GLN A 588 -10.00 -4.01 -27.83
CA GLN A 588 -10.04 -3.48 -29.22
C GLN A 588 -11.15 -4.13 -30.08
N ASN A 589 -11.35 -5.43 -29.91
CA ASN A 589 -12.42 -6.14 -30.61
C ASN A 589 -13.81 -5.67 -30.15
N ASN A 590 -14.01 -5.38 -28.86
CA ASN A 590 -15.27 -4.85 -28.34
C ASN A 590 -15.54 -3.44 -28.86
N ILE A 591 -14.51 -2.56 -28.86
CA ILE A 591 -14.64 -1.22 -29.47
C ILE A 591 -15.10 -1.34 -30.91
N LYS A 592 -14.45 -2.21 -31.72
CA LYS A 592 -14.81 -2.44 -33.12
C LYS A 592 -16.22 -2.98 -33.27
N LYS A 593 -16.64 -3.95 -32.47
CA LYS A 593 -18.01 -4.51 -32.48
C LYS A 593 -19.06 -3.42 -32.21
N VAL A 594 -18.83 -2.58 -31.20
CA VAL A 594 -19.75 -1.49 -30.86
C VAL A 594 -19.80 -0.47 -32.02
N GLU A 595 -18.64 -0.09 -32.55
CA GLU A 595 -18.55 0.87 -33.65
C GLU A 595 -19.30 0.38 -34.90
N GLU A 596 -19.07 -0.88 -35.33
CA GLU A 596 -19.75 -1.49 -36.47
C GLU A 596 -21.25 -1.61 -36.23
N ALA A 597 -21.70 -2.10 -35.07
CA ALA A 597 -23.12 -2.29 -34.77
C ALA A 597 -23.90 -0.98 -34.64
N THR A 598 -23.22 0.12 -34.35
CA THR A 598 -23.87 1.43 -34.11
C THR A 598 -23.55 2.49 -35.15
N ASN A 599 -22.91 2.10 -36.27
CA ASN A 599 -22.41 3.01 -37.33
C ASN A 599 -21.54 4.15 -36.74
N GLY A 600 -20.68 3.83 -35.77
CA GLY A 600 -19.75 4.78 -35.15
C GLY A 600 -20.36 5.76 -34.16
N ARG A 601 -21.67 5.65 -33.84
CA ARG A 601 -22.41 6.59 -32.99
C ARG A 601 -22.15 6.38 -31.51
N VAL A 602 -21.81 5.17 -31.05
CA VAL A 602 -21.63 4.78 -29.66
C VAL A 602 -20.18 4.49 -29.34
N GLY A 603 -19.67 5.03 -28.23
CA GLY A 603 -18.36 4.71 -27.70
C GLY A 603 -18.39 3.50 -26.75
N TYR A 604 -17.22 2.90 -26.53
CA TYR A 604 -17.03 1.80 -25.57
C TYR A 604 -15.78 2.03 -24.74
N VAL A 605 -15.90 1.87 -23.43
CA VAL A 605 -14.79 1.95 -22.46
C VAL A 605 -14.86 0.75 -21.54
N TYR A 606 -13.74 0.03 -21.40
CA TYR A 606 -13.56 -1.02 -20.41
C TYR A 606 -12.72 -0.50 -19.24
N ILE A 607 -13.11 -0.83 -17.99
CA ILE A 607 -12.43 -0.41 -16.77
C ILE A 607 -12.01 -1.68 -16.00
N PRO A 608 -10.71 -2.10 -16.04
CA PRO A 608 -10.26 -3.37 -15.45
C PRO A 608 -10.23 -3.37 -13.92
N ASP A 609 -9.98 -2.21 -13.34
CA ASP A 609 -9.93 -1.98 -11.89
C ASP A 609 -10.28 -0.53 -11.56
N MET A 610 -10.40 -0.23 -10.28
CA MET A 610 -10.59 1.14 -9.77
C MET A 610 -9.29 1.68 -9.15
N GLY A 611 -8.17 1.45 -9.83
CA GLY A 611 -6.84 1.93 -9.51
C GLY A 611 -6.23 2.76 -10.64
N PRO A 612 -4.90 2.94 -10.63
CA PRO A 612 -4.18 3.68 -11.68
C PRO A 612 -4.37 3.10 -13.08
N ASP A 613 -4.45 1.77 -13.22
CA ASP A 613 -4.63 1.13 -14.53
C ASP A 613 -6.03 1.39 -15.07
N GLY A 614 -7.08 1.30 -14.24
CA GLY A 614 -8.43 1.66 -14.63
C GLY A 614 -8.59 3.12 -15.01
N LEU A 615 -7.97 4.05 -14.27
CA LEU A 615 -7.95 5.47 -14.64
C LEU A 615 -7.24 5.70 -15.98
N ASN A 616 -6.13 5.00 -16.24
CA ASN A 616 -5.39 5.09 -17.49
C ASN A 616 -6.23 4.56 -18.68
N GLU A 617 -6.91 3.44 -18.51
CA GLU A 617 -7.81 2.89 -19.54
C GLU A 617 -9.02 3.82 -19.76
N PHE A 618 -9.62 4.33 -18.68
CA PHE A 618 -10.70 5.31 -18.78
C PHE A 618 -10.22 6.56 -19.54
N ALA A 619 -9.11 7.16 -19.17
CA ALA A 619 -8.59 8.34 -19.84
C ALA A 619 -8.25 8.07 -21.32
N ARG A 620 -7.63 6.93 -21.61
CA ARG A 620 -7.22 6.53 -22.96
C ARG A 620 -8.40 6.38 -23.90
N TYR A 621 -9.52 5.84 -23.44
CA TYR A 621 -10.67 5.51 -24.28
C TYR A 621 -11.87 6.42 -24.10
N PHE A 622 -11.98 7.16 -23.02
CA PHE A 622 -13.10 8.12 -22.82
C PHE A 622 -12.88 9.42 -23.61
N TYR A 623 -11.76 10.08 -23.42
CA TYR A 623 -11.54 11.40 -24.03
C TYR A 623 -11.50 11.39 -25.55
N PRO A 624 -10.93 10.39 -26.25
CA PRO A 624 -11.00 10.32 -27.72
C PRO A 624 -12.40 10.07 -28.26
N GLN A 625 -13.36 9.63 -27.44
CA GLN A 625 -14.73 9.30 -27.83
C GLN A 625 -15.78 10.34 -27.38
N LEU A 626 -15.36 11.55 -27.02
CA LEU A 626 -16.26 12.63 -26.61
C LEU A 626 -17.13 13.16 -27.76
N ASP A 627 -16.83 12.80 -29.00
CA ASP A 627 -17.63 13.07 -30.19
C ASP A 627 -18.78 12.08 -30.39
N LYS A 628 -18.79 10.97 -29.66
CA LYS A 628 -19.83 9.94 -29.72
C LYS A 628 -21.14 10.44 -29.11
N GLU A 629 -22.24 9.88 -29.55
CA GLU A 629 -23.57 10.26 -29.11
C GLU A 629 -24.03 9.56 -27.83
N ALA A 630 -23.38 8.43 -27.47
CA ALA A 630 -23.66 7.63 -26.29
C ALA A 630 -22.42 6.80 -25.91
N LEU A 631 -22.44 6.18 -24.72
CA LEU A 631 -21.31 5.41 -24.21
C LEU A 631 -21.78 4.11 -23.56
N ILE A 632 -21.14 3.00 -23.92
CA ILE A 632 -21.17 1.74 -23.17
C ILE A 632 -19.92 1.69 -22.30
N ILE A 633 -20.11 1.52 -20.99
CA ILE A 633 -19.05 1.36 -20.00
C ILE A 633 -19.08 -0.10 -19.57
N ASP A 634 -17.94 -0.75 -19.58
CA ASP A 634 -17.80 -2.16 -19.21
C ASP A 634 -16.97 -2.30 -17.93
N ASP A 635 -17.65 -2.67 -16.86
CA ASP A 635 -17.11 -2.90 -15.52
C ASP A 635 -17.03 -4.40 -15.21
N ARG A 636 -17.26 -5.26 -16.18
CA ARG A 636 -17.20 -6.71 -15.98
C ARG A 636 -15.80 -7.16 -15.56
N ALA A 637 -15.72 -7.96 -14.52
CA ALA A 637 -14.49 -8.44 -13.90
C ALA A 637 -13.56 -7.32 -13.38
N ASN A 638 -14.13 -6.17 -13.03
CA ASN A 638 -13.38 -5.08 -12.37
C ASN A 638 -12.93 -5.52 -10.97
N GLY A 639 -11.63 -5.47 -10.71
CA GLY A 639 -11.02 -5.95 -9.46
C GLY A 639 -11.16 -5.00 -8.26
N GLY A 640 -11.79 -3.82 -8.44
CA GLY A 640 -11.92 -2.81 -7.38
C GLY A 640 -10.74 -1.88 -7.25
N GLY A 641 -10.73 -1.08 -6.21
CA GLY A 641 -9.77 -0.02 -5.92
C GLY A 641 -10.43 1.09 -5.08
N ASN A 642 -10.24 2.36 -5.51
CA ASN A 642 -10.80 3.51 -4.79
C ASN A 642 -11.06 4.76 -5.67
N VAL A 643 -11.04 4.62 -6.99
CA VAL A 643 -11.17 5.76 -7.92
C VAL A 643 -12.55 5.90 -8.57
N SER A 644 -13.50 5.02 -8.24
CA SER A 644 -14.85 5.11 -8.78
C SER A 644 -15.50 6.49 -8.61
N PRO A 645 -15.31 7.25 -7.50
CA PRO A 645 -15.87 8.60 -7.37
C PRO A 645 -15.36 9.57 -8.43
N MET A 646 -14.09 9.46 -8.83
CA MET A 646 -13.50 10.32 -9.88
C MET A 646 -14.14 10.06 -11.25
N ILE A 647 -14.42 8.79 -11.56
CA ILE A 647 -15.08 8.39 -12.81
C ILE A 647 -16.54 8.81 -12.81
N ILE A 648 -17.27 8.56 -11.70
CA ILE A 648 -18.67 8.99 -11.54
C ILE A 648 -18.81 10.50 -11.73
N GLU A 649 -17.92 11.31 -11.15
CA GLU A 649 -17.93 12.76 -11.31
C GLU A 649 -17.80 13.17 -12.80
N ARG A 650 -16.97 12.47 -13.57
CA ARG A 650 -16.83 12.72 -15.02
C ARG A 650 -18.08 12.33 -15.79
N LEU A 651 -18.70 11.22 -15.44
CA LEU A 651 -19.92 10.74 -16.10
C LEU A 651 -21.15 11.58 -15.79
N LEU A 652 -21.18 12.26 -14.64
CA LEU A 652 -22.24 13.18 -14.19
C LEU A 652 -22.15 14.57 -14.80
N ARG A 653 -21.06 14.91 -15.49
CA ARG A 653 -20.92 16.25 -16.08
C ARG A 653 -22.02 16.55 -17.05
N GLU A 654 -22.74 17.67 -16.82
CA GLU A 654 -23.73 18.22 -17.74
C GLU A 654 -23.29 19.60 -18.20
N PRO A 655 -23.42 19.91 -19.49
CA PRO A 655 -23.07 21.24 -20.00
C PRO A 655 -24.09 22.27 -19.54
N TYR A 656 -23.64 23.27 -18.80
CA TYR A 656 -24.48 24.42 -18.42
C TYR A 656 -24.29 25.65 -19.32
N ARG A 657 -23.33 25.61 -20.25
CA ARG A 657 -23.04 26.66 -21.23
C ARG A 657 -22.40 26.04 -22.48
N LEU A 658 -22.79 26.57 -23.64
CA LEU A 658 -22.19 26.18 -24.92
C LEU A 658 -21.33 27.33 -25.46
N THR A 659 -20.28 26.96 -26.22
CA THR A 659 -19.39 27.95 -26.86
C THR A 659 -19.36 27.72 -28.36
N MET A 660 -19.22 28.81 -29.07
CA MET A 660 -18.99 28.82 -30.53
C MET A 660 -17.71 29.57 -30.86
N ARG A 661 -17.01 29.15 -31.89
CA ARG A 661 -15.83 29.82 -32.42
C ARG A 661 -16.04 30.16 -33.89
N ARG A 662 -15.65 31.36 -34.29
CA ARG A 662 -15.66 31.75 -35.69
C ARG A 662 -14.81 30.78 -36.55
N GLY A 663 -15.36 30.32 -37.64
CA GLY A 663 -14.72 29.36 -38.55
C GLY A 663 -14.75 27.90 -38.10
N SER A 664 -15.53 27.56 -37.09
CA SER A 664 -15.76 26.18 -36.64
C SER A 664 -17.28 25.89 -36.59
N THR A 665 -17.65 24.71 -37.03
CA THR A 665 -19.01 24.17 -36.85
C THR A 665 -19.16 23.41 -35.55
N LYS A 666 -18.06 23.15 -34.81
CA LYS A 666 -18.07 22.42 -33.55
C LYS A 666 -18.59 23.32 -32.44
N ILE A 667 -19.62 22.87 -31.74
CA ILE A 667 -20.13 23.48 -30.52
C ILE A 667 -19.28 22.93 -29.35
N GLY A 668 -18.67 23.80 -28.57
CA GLY A 668 -17.96 23.42 -27.34
C GLY A 668 -18.90 23.40 -26.15
N THR A 669 -18.61 22.58 -25.16
CA THR A 669 -19.37 22.47 -23.89
C THR A 669 -18.57 23.07 -22.73
N ILE A 670 -19.27 23.60 -21.74
CA ILE A 670 -18.68 24.00 -20.45
C ILE A 670 -19.52 23.34 -19.35
N PRO A 671 -18.92 22.50 -18.51
CA PRO A 671 -17.52 22.08 -18.56
C PRO A 671 -17.18 21.38 -19.87
N ASP A 672 -15.93 21.47 -20.29
CA ASP A 672 -15.44 20.70 -21.43
C ASP A 672 -15.22 19.22 -21.03
N ALA A 673 -14.76 18.41 -21.97
CA ALA A 673 -14.65 16.96 -21.78
C ALA A 673 -15.93 16.29 -21.25
N THR A 674 -17.09 16.74 -21.74
CA THR A 674 -18.43 16.24 -21.38
C THR A 674 -18.99 15.39 -22.50
N LEU A 675 -19.28 14.11 -22.23
CA LEU A 675 -20.04 13.25 -23.14
C LEU A 675 -21.53 13.41 -22.83
N VAL A 676 -22.23 14.08 -23.75
CA VAL A 676 -23.67 14.37 -23.65
C VAL A 676 -24.44 13.25 -24.34
N GLY A 677 -25.16 12.44 -23.59
CA GLY A 677 -25.98 11.38 -24.15
C GLY A 677 -26.15 10.22 -23.19
N PRO A 678 -26.95 9.23 -23.57
CA PRO A 678 -27.21 8.08 -22.71
C PRO A 678 -25.97 7.25 -22.49
N LYS A 679 -25.91 6.62 -21.32
CA LYS A 679 -24.83 5.75 -20.88
C LYS A 679 -25.43 4.44 -20.39
N VAL A 680 -24.75 3.33 -20.66
CA VAL A 680 -25.13 1.99 -20.20
C VAL A 680 -23.91 1.36 -19.56
N LEU A 681 -24.12 0.65 -18.45
CA LEU A 681 -23.06 -0.03 -17.70
C LEU A 681 -23.23 -1.54 -17.78
N LEU A 682 -22.17 -2.24 -18.16
CA LEU A 682 -22.06 -3.70 -18.09
C LEU A 682 -21.42 -4.12 -16.78
N ILE A 683 -22.00 -5.10 -16.10
CA ILE A 683 -21.50 -5.69 -14.84
C ILE A 683 -21.56 -7.21 -14.87
N ASN A 684 -20.74 -7.86 -14.05
CA ASN A 684 -20.89 -9.29 -13.81
C ASN A 684 -20.48 -9.69 -12.37
N LYS A 685 -20.65 -10.97 -12.06
CA LYS A 685 -20.34 -11.56 -10.74
C LYS A 685 -18.88 -11.43 -10.29
N TYR A 686 -18.00 -10.94 -11.14
CA TYR A 686 -16.58 -10.71 -10.85
C TYR A 686 -16.23 -9.23 -10.67
N SER A 687 -17.23 -8.32 -10.88
CA SER A 687 -17.08 -6.92 -10.48
C SER A 687 -17.08 -6.86 -8.96
N ALA A 688 -15.98 -6.39 -8.33
CA ALA A 688 -15.72 -6.57 -6.91
C ALA A 688 -15.21 -5.29 -6.23
N SER A 689 -15.49 -5.13 -4.93
CA SER A 689 -15.00 -4.03 -4.11
C SER A 689 -15.45 -2.66 -4.65
N ASP A 690 -14.57 -1.75 -5.03
CA ASP A 690 -14.96 -0.50 -5.70
C ASP A 690 -15.59 -0.74 -7.09
N GLY A 691 -15.38 -1.93 -7.69
CA GLY A 691 -16.15 -2.43 -8.83
C GLY A 691 -17.59 -2.85 -8.50
N ASP A 692 -17.94 -3.04 -7.22
CA ASP A 692 -19.32 -3.11 -6.72
C ASP A 692 -19.87 -1.70 -6.44
N LEU A 693 -19.04 -0.81 -5.85
CA LEU A 693 -19.47 0.55 -5.49
C LEU A 693 -19.71 1.43 -6.72
N PHE A 694 -18.97 1.20 -7.79
CA PHE A 694 -19.18 1.93 -9.05
C PHE A 694 -20.57 1.73 -9.65
N PRO A 695 -21.06 0.51 -9.90
CA PRO A 695 -22.42 0.30 -10.37
C PRO A 695 -23.49 0.72 -9.36
N TRP A 696 -23.25 0.59 -8.05
CA TRP A 696 -24.17 1.14 -7.06
C TRP A 696 -24.28 2.66 -7.20
N SER A 697 -23.15 3.37 -7.30
CA SER A 697 -23.10 4.82 -7.47
C SER A 697 -23.71 5.26 -8.80
N PHE A 698 -23.48 4.49 -9.86
CA PHE A 698 -24.07 4.72 -11.20
C PHE A 698 -25.59 4.69 -11.15
N LYS A 699 -26.19 3.70 -10.47
CA LYS A 699 -27.64 3.59 -10.26
C LYS A 699 -28.18 4.68 -9.33
N ALA A 700 -27.53 4.93 -8.19
CA ALA A 700 -27.93 5.93 -7.21
C ALA A 700 -28.01 7.34 -7.79
N ASN A 701 -27.12 7.64 -8.74
CA ASN A 701 -27.08 8.92 -9.47
C ASN A 701 -27.88 8.89 -10.80
N LYS A 702 -28.55 7.79 -11.14
CA LYS A 702 -29.39 7.64 -12.34
C LYS A 702 -28.65 7.97 -13.65
N ILE A 703 -27.38 7.57 -13.74
CA ILE A 703 -26.53 7.86 -14.92
C ILE A 703 -27.03 7.09 -16.15
N GLY A 704 -27.55 5.88 -15.96
CA GLY A 704 -28.09 5.04 -17.01
C GLY A 704 -28.49 3.66 -16.50
N LYS A 705 -28.80 2.73 -17.42
CA LYS A 705 -29.14 1.35 -17.08
C LYS A 705 -27.91 0.49 -16.87
N VAL A 706 -28.05 -0.45 -15.94
CA VAL A 706 -27.03 -1.46 -15.61
C VAL A 706 -27.49 -2.82 -16.14
N ILE A 707 -26.62 -3.49 -16.88
CA ILE A 707 -26.92 -4.72 -17.63
C ILE A 707 -25.88 -5.78 -17.28
N GLY A 708 -26.33 -7.02 -17.10
CA GLY A 708 -25.42 -8.15 -16.85
C GLY A 708 -25.90 -9.06 -15.74
N THR A 709 -25.02 -9.50 -14.86
CA THR A 709 -25.34 -10.28 -13.67
C THR A 709 -24.97 -9.52 -12.42
N ARG A 710 -25.59 -9.88 -11.28
CA ARG A 710 -25.28 -9.29 -9.97
C ARG A 710 -23.78 -9.32 -9.70
N THR A 711 -23.23 -8.23 -9.14
CA THR A 711 -21.83 -8.10 -8.77
C THR A 711 -21.46 -8.96 -7.54
N TRP A 712 -20.20 -8.97 -7.15
CA TRP A 712 -19.69 -9.87 -6.10
C TRP A 712 -20.26 -9.58 -4.70
N GLY A 713 -20.30 -8.31 -4.30
CA GLY A 713 -20.91 -7.91 -3.03
C GLY A 713 -19.95 -7.87 -1.83
N GLY A 714 -18.70 -7.53 -2.04
CA GLY A 714 -17.74 -7.32 -0.95
C GLY A 714 -17.14 -5.92 -1.03
N ILE A 715 -17.62 -5.00 -0.19
CA ILE A 715 -17.26 -3.57 -0.25
C ILE A 715 -16.59 -3.01 0.99
N VAL A 716 -16.39 -3.82 2.02
CA VAL A 716 -15.68 -3.36 3.22
C VAL A 716 -14.25 -2.99 2.87
N GLY A 717 -13.78 -1.85 3.39
CA GLY A 717 -12.39 -1.47 3.25
C GLY A 717 -11.50 -2.34 4.12
N ILE A 718 -10.35 -2.74 3.59
CA ILE A 718 -9.41 -3.64 4.27
C ILE A 718 -8.12 -2.94 4.63
N SER A 719 -7.57 -3.24 5.80
CA SER A 719 -6.23 -2.82 6.22
C SER A 719 -5.37 -4.03 6.54
N GLY A 720 -4.05 -3.94 6.30
CA GLY A 720 -3.07 -4.85 6.87
C GLY A 720 -2.73 -4.38 8.28
N PRO A 721 -2.86 -5.21 9.33
CA PRO A 721 -2.24 -4.93 10.61
C PRO A 721 -0.71 -4.99 10.48
N LEU A 722 0.01 -4.89 11.61
CA LEU A 722 1.47 -5.11 11.60
C LEU A 722 1.79 -6.51 11.05
N PRO A 723 2.88 -6.67 10.29
CA PRO A 723 3.22 -7.95 9.68
C PRO A 723 3.45 -9.03 10.75
N TYR A 724 3.12 -10.27 10.39
CA TYR A 724 3.49 -11.44 11.16
C TYR A 724 5.02 -11.64 11.16
N MET A 725 5.49 -12.50 12.05
CA MET A 725 6.92 -12.81 12.12
C MET A 725 7.50 -13.40 10.82
N ASP A 726 6.69 -14.08 10.01
CA ASP A 726 7.10 -14.61 8.70
C ASP A 726 7.07 -13.55 7.57
N GLY A 727 6.82 -12.28 7.90
CA GLY A 727 6.80 -11.15 6.97
C GLY A 727 5.49 -11.01 6.18
N THR A 728 4.49 -11.85 6.43
CA THR A 728 3.16 -11.73 5.80
C THR A 728 2.17 -11.00 6.69
N ASP A 729 0.93 -10.87 6.25
CA ASP A 729 -0.12 -10.21 7.00
C ASP A 729 -1.50 -10.85 6.77
N VAL A 730 -2.48 -10.36 7.50
CA VAL A 730 -3.90 -10.59 7.24
C VAL A 730 -4.56 -9.29 6.82
N ARG A 731 -5.62 -9.38 6.02
CA ARG A 731 -6.42 -8.22 5.65
C ARG A 731 -7.70 -8.19 6.47
N VAL A 732 -7.80 -7.17 7.32
CA VAL A 732 -8.90 -6.99 8.27
C VAL A 732 -9.87 -5.95 7.73
N PRO A 733 -11.18 -6.24 7.64
CA PRO A 733 -12.21 -5.24 7.35
C PRO A 733 -12.24 -4.16 8.43
N PHE A 734 -11.96 -2.88 8.08
CA PHE A 734 -11.86 -1.81 9.09
C PHE A 734 -12.83 -0.64 8.86
N PHE A 735 -13.47 -0.55 7.70
CA PHE A 735 -14.58 0.39 7.45
C PHE A 735 -15.57 -0.21 6.44
N THR A 736 -16.78 0.37 6.39
CA THR A 736 -17.81 -0.02 5.42
C THR A 736 -18.62 1.21 4.98
N ASN A 737 -19.53 0.99 4.04
CA ASN A 737 -20.33 2.04 3.42
C ASN A 737 -21.83 1.87 3.73
N TYR A 738 -22.53 2.99 3.86
CA TYR A 738 -23.98 3.05 3.96
C TYR A 738 -24.54 4.21 3.12
N ASP A 739 -25.78 4.10 2.70
CA ASP A 739 -26.43 5.10 1.88
C ASP A 739 -26.67 6.41 2.65
N ALA A 740 -26.12 7.49 2.12
CA ALA A 740 -26.24 8.83 2.73
C ALA A 740 -27.67 9.37 2.83
N LYS A 741 -28.62 8.85 2.05
CA LYS A 741 -30.03 9.29 2.04
C LYS A 741 -30.90 8.48 2.98
N THR A 742 -30.66 7.17 3.05
CA THR A 742 -31.52 6.23 3.79
C THR A 742 -30.91 5.77 5.11
N GLY A 743 -29.59 5.91 5.29
CA GLY A 743 -28.84 5.39 6.45
C GLY A 743 -28.75 3.85 6.48
N GLN A 744 -29.07 3.17 5.39
CA GLN A 744 -29.03 1.72 5.30
C GLN A 744 -27.69 1.21 4.79
N TRP A 745 -27.24 0.05 5.29
CA TRP A 745 -26.08 -0.66 4.74
C TRP A 745 -26.33 -0.97 3.27
N ILE A 746 -25.28 -0.89 2.46
CA ILE A 746 -25.37 -1.11 1.01
C ILE A 746 -24.45 -2.26 0.60
N VAL A 747 -24.86 -3.00 -0.43
CA VAL A 747 -24.02 -3.90 -1.25
C VAL A 747 -23.42 -5.10 -0.51
N GLU A 748 -22.81 -4.93 0.67
CA GLU A 748 -22.09 -5.99 1.38
C GLU A 748 -22.91 -7.27 1.51
N ASN A 749 -22.32 -8.43 1.17
CA ASN A 749 -22.94 -9.75 1.10
C ASN A 749 -24.11 -9.92 0.13
N HIS A 750 -24.38 -8.93 -0.72
CA HIS A 750 -25.44 -8.99 -1.72
C HIS A 750 -24.93 -8.70 -3.13
N GLY A 751 -24.18 -7.63 -3.31
CA GLY A 751 -23.81 -7.09 -4.62
C GLY A 751 -24.83 -6.10 -5.16
N VAL A 752 -24.64 -5.70 -6.41
CA VAL A 752 -25.53 -4.78 -7.14
C VAL A 752 -26.29 -5.56 -8.20
N ASP A 753 -27.63 -5.58 -8.09
CA ASP A 753 -28.48 -6.18 -9.12
C ASP A 753 -28.51 -5.31 -10.39
N PRO A 754 -28.37 -5.90 -11.58
CA PRO A 754 -28.56 -5.20 -12.83
C PRO A 754 -30.04 -4.81 -13.01
N ASP A 755 -30.29 -3.78 -13.83
CA ASP A 755 -31.64 -3.43 -14.27
C ASP A 755 -32.15 -4.42 -15.34
N ILE A 756 -31.22 -4.99 -16.11
CA ILE A 756 -31.49 -6.02 -17.12
C ILE A 756 -30.58 -7.20 -16.84
N LEU A 757 -31.18 -8.28 -16.33
CA LEU A 757 -30.45 -9.52 -16.05
C LEU A 757 -30.19 -10.29 -17.34
N ILE A 758 -28.94 -10.51 -17.65
CA ILE A 758 -28.49 -11.35 -18.76
C ILE A 758 -27.09 -11.91 -18.43
N ASP A 759 -26.90 -13.20 -18.62
CA ASP A 759 -25.58 -13.85 -18.51
C ASP A 759 -25.11 -14.31 -19.89
N ASN A 760 -23.82 -14.46 -20.07
CA ASN A 760 -23.24 -15.05 -21.26
C ASN A 760 -23.29 -16.57 -21.17
N ASP A 761 -23.81 -17.22 -22.20
CA ASP A 761 -23.62 -18.66 -22.38
C ASP A 761 -22.14 -18.94 -22.74
N PRO A 762 -21.43 -19.77 -21.97
CA PRO A 762 -19.99 -19.99 -22.19
C PRO A 762 -19.65 -20.56 -23.58
N VAL A 763 -20.54 -21.37 -24.17
CA VAL A 763 -20.33 -21.96 -25.51
C VAL A 763 -20.47 -20.88 -26.57
N LYS A 764 -21.43 -19.98 -26.44
CA LYS A 764 -21.63 -18.86 -27.34
C LYS A 764 -20.50 -17.84 -27.21
N GLU A 765 -20.11 -17.52 -25.96
CA GLU A 765 -19.01 -16.60 -25.70
C GLU A 765 -17.70 -17.13 -26.32
N GLN A 766 -17.40 -18.40 -26.16
CA GLN A 766 -16.26 -19.04 -26.81
C GLN A 766 -16.34 -18.98 -28.33
N SER A 767 -17.52 -19.01 -28.93
CA SER A 767 -17.74 -18.81 -30.36
C SER A 767 -17.67 -17.34 -30.83
N GLY A 768 -17.49 -16.39 -29.88
CA GLY A 768 -17.34 -14.96 -30.13
C GLY A 768 -18.63 -14.15 -29.98
N GLU A 769 -19.74 -14.76 -29.50
CA GLU A 769 -21.01 -14.09 -29.21
C GLU A 769 -21.06 -13.61 -27.77
N ASP A 770 -20.86 -12.31 -27.54
CA ASP A 770 -21.05 -11.66 -26.23
C ASP A 770 -22.49 -11.17 -26.10
N GLN A 771 -23.33 -11.94 -25.40
CA GLN A 771 -24.76 -11.67 -25.28
C GLN A 771 -25.02 -10.43 -24.42
N GLN A 772 -24.20 -10.18 -23.40
CA GLN A 772 -24.29 -8.99 -22.55
C GLN A 772 -23.96 -7.72 -23.33
N LEU A 773 -22.87 -7.72 -24.09
CA LEU A 773 -22.49 -6.59 -24.96
C LEU A 773 -23.54 -6.34 -26.03
N ASN A 774 -24.07 -7.39 -26.67
CA ASN A 774 -25.14 -7.28 -27.67
C ASN A 774 -26.39 -6.63 -27.06
N LYS A 775 -26.73 -6.98 -25.82
CA LYS A 775 -27.88 -6.37 -25.11
C LYS A 775 -27.62 -4.91 -24.76
N ALA A 776 -26.39 -4.56 -24.37
CA ALA A 776 -26.01 -3.17 -24.13
C ALA A 776 -26.13 -2.32 -25.42
N ILE A 777 -25.71 -2.86 -26.57
CA ILE A 777 -25.86 -2.20 -27.87
C ILE A 777 -27.35 -1.99 -28.23
N GLU A 778 -28.17 -3.00 -28.02
CA GLU A 778 -29.62 -2.89 -28.24
C GLU A 778 -30.26 -1.77 -27.41
N VAL A 779 -29.95 -1.77 -26.10
CA VAL A 779 -30.52 -0.82 -25.13
C VAL A 779 -30.04 0.60 -25.43
N ILE A 780 -28.75 0.79 -25.68
CA ILE A 780 -28.20 2.14 -25.91
C ILE A 780 -28.73 2.73 -27.24
N LEU A 781 -28.92 1.91 -28.26
CA LEU A 781 -29.54 2.34 -29.53
C LEU A 781 -31.03 2.73 -29.35
N GLN A 782 -31.75 2.08 -28.43
CA GLN A 782 -33.11 2.47 -28.10
C GLN A 782 -33.14 3.81 -27.35
N GLU A 783 -32.28 4.01 -26.36
CA GLU A 783 -32.17 5.26 -25.60
C GLU A 783 -31.71 6.44 -26.47
N LEU A 784 -30.87 6.17 -27.49
CA LEU A 784 -30.49 7.20 -28.47
C LEU A 784 -31.64 7.79 -29.27
N LYS A 785 -32.77 7.08 -29.44
CA LYS A 785 -33.96 7.61 -30.15
C LYS A 785 -34.62 8.77 -29.41
N ASP A 786 -34.53 8.77 -28.09
CA ASP A 786 -35.11 9.78 -27.20
C ASP A 786 -34.10 10.90 -26.86
N ARG A 787 -32.88 10.84 -27.39
CA ARG A 787 -31.83 11.82 -27.13
C ARG A 787 -32.21 13.19 -27.72
N LYS A 788 -32.16 14.23 -26.88
CA LYS A 788 -32.26 15.60 -27.33
C LYS A 788 -30.89 16.13 -27.76
N PRO A 789 -30.74 16.64 -28.97
CA PRO A 789 -29.48 17.27 -29.39
C PRO A 789 -29.23 18.54 -28.59
N LEU A 790 -27.94 18.93 -28.51
CA LEU A 790 -27.62 20.23 -27.96
C LEU A 790 -28.27 21.36 -28.77
N PRO A 791 -28.65 22.48 -28.15
CA PRO A 791 -29.19 23.64 -28.86
C PRO A 791 -28.25 24.13 -29.96
N SER A 792 -28.78 24.51 -31.06
CA SER A 792 -28.04 25.16 -32.14
C SER A 792 -27.49 26.53 -31.72
N VAL A 793 -26.53 27.03 -32.44
CA VAL A 793 -26.01 28.40 -32.25
C VAL A 793 -27.18 29.38 -32.44
N PRO A 794 -27.39 30.33 -31.50
CA PRO A 794 -28.43 31.36 -31.64
C PRO A 794 -28.28 32.20 -32.91
N ALA A 795 -29.34 32.81 -33.32
CA ALA A 795 -29.30 33.78 -34.42
C ALA A 795 -28.28 34.88 -34.18
N PRO A 796 -27.64 35.39 -35.23
CA PRO A 796 -26.67 36.49 -35.08
C PRO A 796 -27.29 37.71 -34.37
N ARG A 797 -26.56 38.32 -33.49
CA ARG A 797 -27.00 39.52 -32.78
C ARG A 797 -26.88 40.76 -33.69
N THR A 798 -27.79 41.68 -33.52
CA THR A 798 -27.75 42.98 -34.13
C THR A 798 -27.32 44.05 -33.11
N TYR A 799 -27.01 45.27 -33.57
CA TYR A 799 -26.70 46.37 -32.65
C TYR A 799 -27.83 46.65 -31.66
N LYS A 800 -29.06 46.49 -32.11
CA LYS A 800 -30.26 46.68 -31.27
C LYS A 800 -30.34 45.63 -30.13
N ASP A 801 -29.98 44.39 -30.41
CA ASP A 801 -29.92 43.34 -29.41
C ASP A 801 -28.83 43.57 -28.37
N LEU A 802 -27.86 44.42 -28.66
CA LEU A 802 -26.74 44.82 -27.79
C LEU A 802 -27.03 46.14 -27.04
N GLY A 803 -28.23 46.72 -27.19
CA GLY A 803 -28.59 47.97 -26.54
C GLY A 803 -27.93 49.22 -27.15
N VAL A 804 -27.44 49.13 -28.39
CA VAL A 804 -26.87 50.24 -29.11
C VAL A 804 -27.98 50.73 -30.07
N GLU A 805 -28.44 52.00 -29.89
CA GLU A 805 -29.45 52.64 -30.72
C GLU A 805 -28.92 53.02 -32.12
#